data_26b16af2d39f3ea1507c2451ea996e4a
#
_entry.id   26b16af2d39f3ea1507c2451ea996e4a
#
_cell.length_a   1.000
_cell.length_b   1.000
_cell.length_c   1.000
_cell.angle_alpha   90.00
_cell.angle_beta   90.00
_cell.angle_gamma   90.00
#
_symmetry.space_group_name_H-M   'P 1'
#
loop_
_entity.id
_entity.type
_entity.pdbx_description
1 polymer ?
#
loop_
_entity_poly.entity_id
_entity_poly.type
_entity_poly.pdbx_seq_one_letter_code
_entity_poly.pdbx_strand_id
1 'polypeptide(L)'
;MKGDQIRDLFIKFFESKGHQHMPSASLIPAGDPTLLFTSAGMVPFKPFFMGEQTPPSKRLTSSQKSFRTTDIDEVGDHKHLTFFEMLGNFSIGDYFKEGAVEYCWELVTKEFKLDPERIYVTIHLDDEEAYAIWRDQVGVPAERIYRYGDKDNWWGPAGNEGPTGPCSEVHYDGGAQKGCHGGRMMPPEALTAQFRKDLESGETTPIDACHPNCDCERFVELWNLVFMQFYQDTSGARTPLPAPSVDTGMGLERAAVILQGKNNIYETDLFVPIIDRVCEITGTIYGADSETDYALRVVAEHARAATFLIADGVIPSNESRGHVLRRIIRRAMYYELRLLRLAVPFPRDSSREVDSVDDFFATLQHFDLEKKIRVKEYNEGSSFLVPVVESIVERMGPIYEDLPRQQAFITETIRREEQQFFRTLTSGEQLLREILVFRGAVTELWEAAKQPEESVAEFLEINKRTKVVDELTLPIIQSHITRGEAPPRVLSGAEAFLLHDTYGFSIELTKEIARQEEFDVDEEGFEREMDAQKEQSRSSGSFSGSMEMQTSYSDLGLGSSEFVGYELTEQESKIAAILSGGVSVDHATQGQQVEIVISQSPFYAEGGGQLGDRGQISGPNGVVAVEDTQSPVAGLIVQRGTVEQGEISVGDTVTAKVEVARRLDSSRNHSGTHILHAALRSVLGVHVRQAGSFVAPERLRFDFSHVSALTRDELLSVQSLANDKVRGNLTVTSHETSYSEAVREGALAFFGDRYGDVVRVVTMASAPHLIGDAFSVEVCGGTHVSATGQVGTLVVLGESSIGGGMRRIEAVTGRAAEELFVQQSDRLEAISQKLQTPVADLEVRLDSFIQENEDLRKQLEGFQKTSLRGEAEELLGRVQDVDGVKVVAGRTSAGGPDGMREMADFLRDKLGSVVVALAAVVEGSPILITMVTPDLVERGLHAGNIARDTAKVMGGGGGGRPEMAQAGGKQPEKVDEALNGVPALVRQGLS
;
A
#
# COMPACT_ATOMS: atom_id res chain seq x y z
N MET A 1 -10.49 16.91 35.15
CA MET A 1 -10.97 17.73 34.00
C MET A 1 -10.98 16.82 32.79
N LYS A 2 -12.02 16.87 31.93
CA LYS A 2 -12.05 16.04 30.69
C LYS A 2 -11.11 16.59 29.63
N GLY A 3 -10.66 15.74 28.71
CA GLY A 3 -9.73 16.13 27.64
C GLY A 3 -10.21 17.32 26.81
N ASP A 4 -11.49 17.36 26.42
CA ASP A 4 -12.07 18.49 25.69
C ASP A 4 -12.03 19.80 26.48
N GLN A 5 -12.25 19.73 27.80
CA GLN A 5 -12.17 20.89 28.68
C GLN A 5 -10.74 21.40 28.84
N ILE A 6 -9.74 20.48 28.82
CA ILE A 6 -8.32 20.85 28.89
C ILE A 6 -7.93 21.61 27.61
N ARG A 7 -8.30 21.08 26.44
CA ARG A 7 -8.07 21.71 25.14
C ARG A 7 -8.69 23.10 25.07
N ASP A 8 -9.97 23.19 25.37
CA ASP A 8 -10.69 24.46 25.36
C ASP A 8 -10.11 25.49 26.32
N LEU A 9 -9.75 25.06 27.53
CA LEU A 9 -9.16 25.95 28.55
C LEU A 9 -7.81 26.48 28.10
N PHE A 10 -6.94 25.61 27.52
CA PHE A 10 -5.64 26.00 26.99
C PHE A 10 -5.79 27.06 25.88
N ILE A 11 -6.62 26.80 24.89
CA ILE A 11 -6.83 27.74 23.78
C ILE A 11 -7.37 29.08 24.29
N LYS A 12 -8.44 29.07 25.10
CA LYS A 12 -9.04 30.28 25.66
C LYS A 12 -8.09 31.07 26.56
N PHE A 13 -7.24 30.37 27.34
CA PHE A 13 -6.22 31.01 28.14
C PHE A 13 -5.24 31.82 27.26
N PHE A 14 -4.72 31.21 26.20
CA PHE A 14 -3.79 31.89 25.31
C PHE A 14 -4.46 32.94 24.42
N GLU A 15 -5.71 32.76 24.01
CA GLU A 15 -6.51 33.83 23.36
C GLU A 15 -6.63 35.06 24.30
N SER A 16 -6.84 34.84 25.60
CA SER A 16 -6.89 35.91 26.59
C SER A 16 -5.55 36.66 26.74
N LYS A 17 -4.44 36.00 26.39
CA LYS A 17 -3.08 36.58 26.36
C LYS A 17 -2.73 37.19 24.99
N GLY A 18 -3.69 37.30 24.07
CA GLY A 18 -3.54 37.90 22.75
C GLY A 18 -2.97 36.97 21.68
N HIS A 19 -3.03 35.66 21.88
CA HIS A 19 -2.65 34.69 20.84
C HIS A 19 -3.82 34.46 19.87
N GLN A 20 -3.48 34.33 18.59
CA GLN A 20 -4.44 33.94 17.57
C GLN A 20 -4.53 32.42 17.52
N HIS A 21 -5.74 31.87 17.66
CA HIS A 21 -5.98 30.44 17.50
C HIS A 21 -5.80 30.03 16.02
N MET A 22 -4.98 29.02 15.81
CA MET A 22 -4.76 28.38 14.51
C MET A 22 -5.38 26.98 14.50
N PRO A 23 -6.15 26.62 13.46
CA PRO A 23 -6.66 25.27 13.35
C PRO A 23 -5.54 24.25 13.21
N SER A 24 -5.80 23.01 13.61
CA SER A 24 -4.84 21.91 13.43
C SER A 24 -4.54 21.68 11.95
N ALA A 25 -3.27 21.67 11.61
CA ALA A 25 -2.81 21.30 10.27
C ALA A 25 -2.92 19.80 10.02
N SER A 26 -2.74 19.39 8.76
CA SER A 26 -2.68 17.97 8.38
C SER A 26 -1.49 17.26 9.04
N LEU A 27 -1.64 15.96 9.27
CA LEU A 27 -0.53 15.07 9.64
C LEU A 27 0.50 14.91 8.52
N ILE A 28 0.13 15.25 7.28
CA ILE A 28 1.06 15.31 6.14
C ILE A 28 1.61 16.74 6.09
N PRO A 29 2.90 16.97 6.45
CA PRO A 29 3.46 18.30 6.47
C PRO A 29 3.51 18.90 5.07
N ALA A 30 3.03 20.13 4.93
CA ALA A 30 3.13 20.87 3.69
C ALA A 30 4.50 21.59 3.62
N GLY A 31 5.27 21.33 2.56
CA GLY A 31 6.50 22.08 2.26
C GLY A 31 7.76 21.63 3.00
N ASP A 32 7.74 20.56 3.80
CA ASP A 32 8.95 19.97 4.39
C ASP A 32 9.14 18.52 3.93
N PRO A 33 9.99 18.26 2.93
CA PRO A 33 10.23 16.93 2.38
C PRO A 33 11.02 16.01 3.34
N THR A 34 11.65 16.59 4.37
CA THR A 34 12.46 15.82 5.33
C THR A 34 11.62 15.12 6.39
N LEU A 35 10.34 15.50 6.52
CA LEU A 35 9.40 14.93 7.49
C LEU A 35 8.35 14.03 6.80
N LEU A 36 8.23 12.81 7.27
CA LEU A 36 7.12 11.94 6.86
C LEU A 36 5.79 12.45 7.39
N PHE A 37 5.75 12.89 8.64
CA PHE A 37 4.55 13.35 9.32
C PHE A 37 4.81 14.61 10.14
N THR A 38 3.76 15.35 10.45
CA THR A 38 3.77 16.44 11.41
C THR A 38 4.02 15.88 12.81
N SER A 39 5.26 15.95 13.28
CA SER A 39 5.74 15.32 14.53
C SER A 39 5.65 16.22 15.76
N ALA A 40 5.39 17.52 15.56
CA ALA A 40 5.32 18.51 16.64
C ALA A 40 4.42 19.70 16.27
N GLY A 41 3.95 20.42 17.29
CA GLY A 41 3.05 21.57 17.13
C GLY A 41 3.60 22.71 16.30
N MET A 42 4.92 22.87 16.31
CA MET A 42 5.61 23.95 15.58
C MET A 42 5.82 23.68 14.08
N VAL A 43 5.73 22.43 13.63
CA VAL A 43 6.02 22.05 12.24
C VAL A 43 5.27 22.91 11.21
N PRO A 44 3.96 23.19 11.37
CA PRO A 44 3.23 24.07 10.44
C PRO A 44 3.70 25.53 10.47
N PHE A 45 4.41 25.94 11.53
CA PHE A 45 4.87 27.32 11.77
C PHE A 45 6.36 27.51 11.50
N LYS A 46 7.08 26.46 11.10
CA LYS A 46 8.52 26.48 10.80
C LYS A 46 8.93 27.66 9.90
N PRO A 47 8.21 28.00 8.79
CA PRO A 47 8.53 29.14 7.95
C PRO A 47 8.43 30.50 8.65
N PHE A 48 7.58 30.63 9.68
CA PHE A 48 7.47 31.87 10.47
C PHE A 48 8.68 32.06 11.39
N PHE A 49 9.16 31.00 12.02
CA PHE A 49 10.38 31.04 12.85
C PHE A 49 11.63 31.32 12.02
N MET A 50 11.67 30.84 10.80
CA MET A 50 12.75 31.08 9.84
C MET A 50 12.73 32.49 9.25
N GLY A 51 11.62 33.21 9.38
CA GLY A 51 11.44 34.52 8.76
C GLY A 51 11.16 34.48 7.25
N GLU A 52 10.88 33.29 6.72
CA GLU A 52 10.54 33.07 5.31
C GLU A 52 9.13 33.58 4.98
N GLN A 53 8.25 33.55 5.98
CA GLN A 53 6.89 34.03 5.86
C GLN A 53 6.52 34.94 7.03
N THR A 54 5.61 35.89 6.76
CA THR A 54 5.04 36.75 7.80
C THR A 54 3.90 35.99 8.50
N PRO A 55 3.95 35.78 9.83
CA PRO A 55 2.88 35.11 10.56
C PRO A 55 1.62 35.99 10.58
N PRO A 56 0.41 35.40 10.64
CA PRO A 56 -0.85 36.17 10.76
C PRO A 56 -0.95 36.93 12.07
N SER A 57 -0.24 36.46 13.12
CA SER A 57 0.00 37.15 14.38
C SER A 57 1.37 36.73 14.93
N LYS A 58 2.05 37.59 15.67
CA LYS A 58 3.27 37.22 16.37
C LYS A 58 3.05 36.24 17.53
N ARG A 59 1.81 36.11 17.99
CA ARG A 59 1.39 35.18 19.04
C ARG A 59 0.37 34.22 18.47
N LEU A 60 0.69 32.93 18.44
CA LEU A 60 -0.18 31.89 17.93
C LEU A 60 -0.43 30.83 19.01
N THR A 61 -1.58 30.14 18.92
CA THR A 61 -1.88 28.96 19.74
C THR A 61 -2.62 27.94 18.93
N SER A 62 -2.39 26.66 19.19
CA SER A 62 -3.08 25.56 18.50
C SER A 62 -3.17 24.30 19.36
N SER A 63 -4.15 23.44 19.01
CA SER A 63 -4.13 22.02 19.37
C SER A 63 -3.80 21.23 18.11
N GLN A 64 -2.54 20.86 17.93
CA GLN A 64 -2.03 20.25 16.71
C GLN A 64 -2.04 18.73 16.78
N LYS A 65 -2.68 18.08 15.80
CA LYS A 65 -2.53 16.65 15.53
C LYS A 65 -1.05 16.36 15.23
N SER A 66 -0.45 15.43 15.95
CA SER A 66 0.95 15.06 15.77
C SER A 66 1.09 13.55 15.65
N PHE A 67 2.05 13.10 14.83
CA PHE A 67 2.33 11.68 14.63
C PHE A 67 3.84 11.43 14.65
N ARG A 68 4.28 10.49 15.51
CA ARG A 68 5.69 10.10 15.67
C ARG A 68 5.89 8.64 15.31
N THR A 69 6.72 8.38 14.32
CA THR A 69 7.04 7.02 13.85
C THR A 69 7.99 6.27 14.79
N THR A 70 8.81 7.01 15.54
CA THR A 70 9.77 6.46 16.52
C THR A 70 9.09 5.70 17.64
N ASP A 71 7.87 6.08 17.99
CA ASP A 71 7.16 5.57 19.17
C ASP A 71 6.30 4.33 18.87
N ILE A 72 6.25 3.87 17.60
CA ILE A 72 5.37 2.75 17.18
C ILE A 72 5.64 1.48 18.00
N ASP A 73 6.90 1.14 18.23
CA ASP A 73 7.28 -0.09 18.92
C ASP A 73 7.06 -0.03 20.44
N GLU A 74 7.07 1.19 20.99
CA GLU A 74 6.83 1.45 22.41
C GLU A 74 5.33 1.45 22.78
N VAL A 75 4.44 1.60 21.77
CA VAL A 75 2.99 1.59 22.00
C VAL A 75 2.54 0.29 22.64
N GLY A 76 1.75 0.41 23.70
CA GLY A 76 1.30 -0.66 24.58
C GLY A 76 1.79 -0.44 26.03
N ASP A 77 2.83 0.36 26.23
CA ASP A 77 3.28 0.80 27.55
C ASP A 77 2.30 1.84 28.17
N HIS A 78 2.73 2.54 29.21
CA HIS A 78 1.87 3.47 29.95
C HIS A 78 1.86 4.91 29.39
N LYS A 79 2.79 5.28 28.49
CA LYS A 79 3.08 6.68 28.17
C LYS A 79 3.29 6.99 26.67
N HIS A 80 3.60 6.01 25.82
CA HIS A 80 3.89 6.27 24.41
C HIS A 80 2.65 6.16 23.52
N LEU A 81 2.55 7.10 22.59
CA LEU A 81 1.52 7.20 21.56
C LEU A 81 2.17 7.57 20.23
N THR A 82 1.73 6.96 19.14
CA THR A 82 2.12 7.41 17.80
C THR A 82 1.34 8.66 17.39
N PHE A 83 0.03 8.68 17.65
CA PHE A 83 -0.84 9.83 17.42
C PHE A 83 -1.24 10.47 18.74
N PHE A 84 -1.05 11.79 18.84
CA PHE A 84 -1.44 12.58 20.02
C PHE A 84 -1.77 14.01 19.63
N GLU A 85 -2.44 14.73 20.53
CA GLU A 85 -2.73 16.16 20.38
C GLU A 85 -1.71 16.97 21.15
N MET A 86 -0.96 17.84 20.44
CA MET A 86 -0.01 18.76 21.06
C MET A 86 -0.63 20.14 21.20
N LEU A 87 -0.87 20.55 22.44
CA LEU A 87 -1.27 21.90 22.79
C LEU A 87 -0.04 22.80 22.78
N GLY A 88 -0.06 23.85 21.96
CA GLY A 88 1.08 24.73 21.78
C GLY A 88 0.72 26.21 21.81
N ASN A 89 1.61 27.01 22.39
CA ASN A 89 1.65 28.46 22.22
C ASN A 89 3.00 28.89 21.66
N PHE A 90 2.94 29.80 20.73
CA PHE A 90 4.09 30.20 19.92
C PHE A 90 4.24 31.71 19.98
N SER A 91 5.51 32.18 20.14
CA SER A 91 5.91 33.57 20.04
C SER A 91 6.92 33.72 18.93
N ILE A 92 6.61 34.51 17.93
CA ILE A 92 7.47 34.76 16.76
C ILE A 92 8.06 36.18 16.93
N GLY A 93 9.20 36.28 17.63
CA GLY A 93 9.86 37.53 17.89
C GLY A 93 9.01 38.54 18.69
N ASP A 94 8.22 38.07 19.66
CA ASP A 94 7.46 38.94 20.59
C ASP A 94 7.93 38.71 22.03
N TYR A 95 7.29 37.87 22.85
CA TYR A 95 7.81 37.50 24.16
C TYR A 95 8.80 36.33 24.03
N PHE A 96 9.67 36.21 25.06
CA PHE A 96 10.66 35.15 25.12
C PHE A 96 10.58 34.41 26.46
N LYS A 97 11.68 33.99 27.09
CA LYS A 97 11.72 33.13 28.27
C LYS A 97 10.85 33.58 29.42
N GLU A 98 10.93 34.85 29.80
CA GLU A 98 10.14 35.39 30.92
C GLU A 98 8.64 35.21 30.69
N GLY A 99 8.14 35.65 29.53
CA GLY A 99 6.70 35.53 29.20
C GLY A 99 6.25 34.10 29.07
N ALA A 100 7.08 33.21 28.48
CA ALA A 100 6.76 31.79 28.34
C ALA A 100 6.61 31.11 29.70
N VAL A 101 7.57 31.35 30.61
CA VAL A 101 7.60 30.79 31.95
C VAL A 101 6.43 31.32 32.80
N GLU A 102 6.14 32.63 32.70
CA GLU A 102 5.00 33.25 33.41
C GLU A 102 3.68 32.65 32.99
N TYR A 103 3.42 32.55 31.68
CA TYR A 103 2.19 31.93 31.17
C TYR A 103 2.07 30.43 31.53
N CYS A 104 3.18 29.72 31.46
CA CYS A 104 3.26 28.34 31.88
C CYS A 104 2.83 28.17 33.34
N TRP A 105 3.47 28.91 34.23
CA TRP A 105 3.23 28.83 35.67
C TRP A 105 1.80 29.24 36.03
N GLU A 106 1.28 30.30 35.39
CA GLU A 106 -0.09 30.76 35.59
C GLU A 106 -1.10 29.69 35.18
N LEU A 107 -0.97 29.10 33.99
CA LEU A 107 -1.88 28.06 33.50
C LEU A 107 -1.86 26.83 34.40
N VAL A 108 -0.65 26.34 34.73
CA VAL A 108 -0.49 25.09 35.48
C VAL A 108 -0.98 25.23 36.92
N THR A 109 -0.70 26.35 37.58
CA THR A 109 -1.02 26.52 39.01
C THR A 109 -2.37 27.18 39.28
N LYS A 110 -2.82 28.13 38.43
CA LYS A 110 -4.10 28.84 38.68
C LYS A 110 -5.28 28.21 37.91
N GLU A 111 -5.07 27.86 36.64
CA GLU A 111 -6.13 27.34 35.77
C GLU A 111 -6.31 25.82 35.94
N PHE A 112 -5.22 25.07 35.83
CA PHE A 112 -5.22 23.62 36.08
C PHE A 112 -5.25 23.28 37.57
N LYS A 113 -4.89 24.21 38.44
CA LYS A 113 -4.89 24.08 39.91
C LYS A 113 -4.03 22.91 40.39
N LEU A 114 -2.93 22.64 39.69
CA LEU A 114 -1.94 21.67 40.14
C LEU A 114 -1.18 22.21 41.36
N ASP A 115 -0.83 21.31 42.27
CA ASP A 115 -0.10 21.63 43.49
C ASP A 115 1.35 22.08 43.14
N PRO A 116 1.71 23.33 43.42
CA PRO A 116 3.05 23.83 43.12
C PRO A 116 4.17 23.05 43.82
N GLU A 117 3.88 22.36 44.94
CA GLU A 117 4.88 21.57 45.66
C GLU A 117 5.23 20.27 44.94
N ARG A 118 4.40 19.83 43.99
CA ARG A 118 4.58 18.63 43.14
C ARG A 118 5.14 18.94 41.77
N ILE A 119 5.51 20.22 41.49
CA ILE A 119 6.05 20.63 40.21
C ILE A 119 7.56 20.66 40.30
N TYR A 120 8.23 19.98 39.38
CA TYR A 120 9.67 19.99 39.14
C TYR A 120 9.95 20.56 37.75
N VAL A 121 11.07 21.23 37.62
CA VAL A 121 11.48 21.88 36.37
C VAL A 121 12.83 21.33 35.94
N THR A 122 12.97 21.04 34.65
CA THR A 122 14.25 20.75 34.02
C THR A 122 14.66 21.88 33.08
N ILE A 123 15.95 22.16 32.99
CA ILE A 123 16.52 23.20 32.14
C ILE A 123 17.85 22.73 31.53
N HIS A 124 18.24 23.36 30.43
CA HIS A 124 19.58 23.09 29.88
C HIS A 124 20.71 23.48 30.83
N LEU A 125 21.81 22.68 30.82
CA LEU A 125 22.98 22.86 31.72
C LEU A 125 23.50 24.28 31.77
N ASP A 126 23.53 24.97 30.63
CA ASP A 126 24.13 26.28 30.47
C ASP A 126 23.09 27.42 30.42
N ASP A 127 21.80 27.13 30.62
CA ASP A 127 20.75 28.17 30.60
C ASP A 127 20.54 28.82 31.96
N GLU A 128 21.50 29.70 32.34
CA GLU A 128 21.43 30.45 33.59
C GLU A 128 20.26 31.45 33.63
N GLU A 129 19.83 31.97 32.48
CA GLU A 129 18.70 32.89 32.38
C GLU A 129 17.38 32.15 32.75
N ALA A 130 17.13 30.99 32.19
CA ALA A 130 15.97 30.18 32.56
C ALA A 130 16.01 29.78 34.04
N TYR A 131 17.19 29.41 34.55
CA TYR A 131 17.36 29.10 35.97
C TYR A 131 16.95 30.28 36.88
N ALA A 132 17.44 31.50 36.56
CA ALA A 132 17.09 32.68 37.33
C ALA A 132 15.60 33.03 37.26
N ILE A 133 14.98 32.90 36.09
CA ILE A 133 13.55 33.14 35.93
C ILE A 133 12.73 32.15 36.79
N TRP A 134 12.98 30.87 36.72
CA TRP A 134 12.25 29.85 37.48
C TRP A 134 12.44 30.04 38.99
N ARG A 135 13.70 30.29 39.44
CA ARG A 135 14.00 30.42 40.87
C ARG A 135 13.54 31.75 41.45
N ASP A 136 13.94 32.89 40.78
CA ASP A 136 13.85 34.21 41.40
C ASP A 136 12.56 34.96 41.07
N GLN A 137 11.99 34.73 39.88
CA GLN A 137 10.73 35.40 39.48
C GLN A 137 9.51 34.54 39.82
N VAL A 138 9.56 33.24 39.48
CA VAL A 138 8.44 32.31 39.73
C VAL A 138 8.47 31.80 41.17
N GLY A 139 9.62 31.61 41.76
CA GLY A 139 9.81 31.13 43.11
C GLY A 139 9.83 29.61 43.25
N VAL A 140 10.19 28.89 42.20
CA VAL A 140 10.41 27.44 42.30
C VAL A 140 11.68 27.18 43.11
N PRO A 141 11.64 26.41 44.22
CA PRO A 141 12.80 26.09 45.02
C PRO A 141 13.93 25.46 44.23
N ALA A 142 15.16 25.80 44.51
CA ALA A 142 16.35 25.33 43.80
C ALA A 142 16.46 23.78 43.78
N GLU A 143 16.02 23.12 44.85
CA GLU A 143 15.96 21.65 44.95
C GLU A 143 14.97 20.98 44.05
N ARG A 144 14.14 21.74 43.33
CA ARG A 144 13.20 21.26 42.33
C ARG A 144 13.50 21.69 40.88
N ILE A 145 14.67 22.36 40.68
CA ILE A 145 15.17 22.75 39.36
C ILE A 145 16.38 21.88 39.01
N TYR A 146 16.24 21.03 37.98
CA TYR A 146 17.26 20.08 37.52
C TYR A 146 17.87 20.55 36.22
N ARG A 147 19.15 20.24 36.01
CA ARG A 147 19.90 20.62 34.81
C ARG A 147 20.36 19.39 34.04
N TYR A 148 20.09 19.35 32.73
CA TYR A 148 20.45 18.27 31.82
C TYR A 148 21.15 18.82 30.57
N GLY A 149 21.80 17.92 29.82
CA GLY A 149 22.49 18.26 28.56
C GLY A 149 21.59 18.32 27.34
N ASP A 150 22.23 18.41 26.16
CA ASP A 150 21.58 18.50 24.87
C ASP A 150 20.59 17.32 24.61
N LYS A 151 20.87 16.14 25.16
CA LYS A 151 19.97 14.97 24.95
C LYS A 151 18.58 15.20 25.54
N ASP A 152 18.46 15.87 26.66
CA ASP A 152 17.21 15.99 27.42
C ASP A 152 16.61 17.42 27.34
N ASN A 153 17.44 18.48 27.44
CA ASN A 153 16.95 19.87 27.45
C ASN A 153 17.46 20.74 26.29
N TRP A 154 17.62 20.09 25.11
CA TRP A 154 17.79 20.80 23.84
C TRP A 154 16.81 20.19 22.83
N TRP A 155 15.99 21.03 22.20
CA TRP A 155 14.97 20.55 21.26
C TRP A 155 15.23 21.03 19.83
N GLY A 156 14.94 20.13 18.87
CA GLY A 156 15.02 20.37 17.44
C GLY A 156 16.42 20.07 16.85
N PRO A 157 16.55 20.19 15.51
CA PRO A 157 15.50 20.60 14.60
C PRO A 157 14.44 19.51 14.38
N ALA A 158 13.21 19.90 14.07
CA ALA A 158 12.23 18.98 13.48
C ALA A 158 12.61 18.74 12.00
N GLY A 159 12.97 17.49 11.67
CA GLY A 159 13.55 17.13 10.37
C GLY A 159 15.09 17.22 10.38
N ASN A 160 15.69 17.29 9.18
CA ASN A 160 17.15 17.28 9.02
C ASN A 160 17.79 18.63 9.32
N GLU A 161 17.02 19.71 9.27
CA GLU A 161 17.44 21.08 9.51
C GLU A 161 16.27 21.95 9.99
N GLY A 162 16.54 23.03 10.68
CA GLY A 162 15.50 23.95 11.12
C GLY A 162 15.77 24.65 12.45
N PRO A 163 14.72 25.31 12.99
CA PRO A 163 14.79 25.99 14.28
C PRO A 163 15.08 25.03 15.43
N THR A 164 15.91 25.49 16.38
CA THR A 164 16.35 24.70 17.54
C THR A 164 16.73 25.62 18.70
N GLY A 165 16.76 25.06 19.90
CA GLY A 165 17.19 25.80 21.08
C GLY A 165 17.08 25.02 22.38
N PRO A 166 17.66 25.60 23.49
CA PRO A 166 17.50 25.01 24.81
C PRO A 166 16.03 25.05 25.24
N CYS A 167 15.66 24.13 26.12
CA CYS A 167 14.28 24.06 26.60
C CYS A 167 14.19 23.93 28.13
N SER A 168 13.03 24.30 28.66
CA SER A 168 12.62 24.02 30.04
C SER A 168 11.41 23.09 30.02
N GLU A 169 11.48 22.01 30.78
CA GLU A 169 10.35 21.10 30.91
C GLU A 169 9.76 21.17 32.31
N VAL A 170 8.41 21.07 32.35
CA VAL A 170 7.65 21.02 33.58
C VAL A 170 7.20 19.60 33.82
N HIS A 171 7.63 19.03 34.95
CA HIS A 171 7.29 17.67 35.36
C HIS A 171 6.41 17.68 36.59
N TYR A 172 5.45 16.76 36.62
CA TYR A 172 4.57 16.57 37.78
C TYR A 172 4.94 15.30 38.56
N ASP A 173 5.20 15.44 39.86
CA ASP A 173 5.54 14.33 40.76
C ASP A 173 4.30 13.52 41.12
N GLY A 174 4.19 12.30 40.59
CA GLY A 174 3.13 11.32 40.89
C GLY A 174 3.23 10.69 42.28
N GLY A 175 4.35 10.96 42.99
CA GLY A 175 4.57 10.50 44.35
C GLY A 175 5.69 9.48 44.49
N ALA A 176 6.38 9.51 45.63
CA ALA A 176 7.58 8.70 45.89
C ALA A 176 7.35 7.19 45.74
N GLN A 177 6.12 6.71 45.98
CA GLN A 177 5.76 5.29 45.83
C GLN A 177 5.86 4.77 44.38
N LYS A 178 5.82 5.65 43.39
CA LYS A 178 6.00 5.32 41.97
C LYS A 178 7.48 5.40 41.52
N GLY A 179 8.36 5.91 42.39
CA GLY A 179 9.75 6.16 42.05
C GLY A 179 10.63 4.90 42.10
N CYS A 180 11.61 4.85 41.22
CA CYS A 180 12.70 3.88 41.30
C CYS A 180 13.55 4.10 42.58
N HIS A 181 14.41 3.15 42.89
CA HIS A 181 15.33 3.21 44.07
C HIS A 181 14.62 3.58 45.38
N GLY A 182 13.38 3.10 45.58
CA GLY A 182 12.57 3.40 46.78
C GLY A 182 12.15 4.87 46.88
N GLY A 183 12.07 5.60 45.77
CA GLY A 183 11.69 6.99 45.68
C GLY A 183 12.78 8.00 46.19
N ARG A 184 14.00 7.52 46.38
CA ARG A 184 15.12 8.39 46.79
C ARG A 184 15.51 9.32 45.65
N MET A 185 15.41 10.64 45.88
CA MET A 185 15.76 11.64 44.87
C MET A 185 17.25 11.90 44.80
N MET A 186 17.78 12.08 43.59
CA MET A 186 19.09 12.64 43.34
C MET A 186 19.04 14.16 43.57
N PRO A 187 19.91 14.77 44.40
CA PRO A 187 19.96 16.23 44.52
C PRO A 187 20.36 16.88 43.19
N PRO A 188 19.74 18.02 42.78
CA PRO A 188 20.01 18.68 41.48
C PRO A 188 21.51 19.01 41.28
N GLU A 189 22.19 19.51 42.36
CA GLU A 189 23.60 19.86 42.29
C GLU A 189 24.50 18.64 42.05
N ALA A 190 24.17 17.51 42.69
CA ALA A 190 24.93 16.26 42.51
C ALA A 190 24.74 15.70 41.11
N LEU A 191 23.53 15.75 40.57
CA LEU A 191 23.20 15.32 39.18
C LEU A 191 23.93 16.20 38.17
N THR A 192 23.89 17.52 38.33
CA THR A 192 24.58 18.49 37.46
C THR A 192 26.10 18.25 37.47
N ALA A 193 26.69 18.02 38.64
CA ALA A 193 28.11 17.71 38.76
C ALA A 193 28.49 16.40 38.05
N GLN A 194 27.63 15.40 38.13
CA GLN A 194 27.82 14.14 37.42
C GLN A 194 27.74 14.32 35.90
N PHE A 195 26.74 14.97 35.36
CA PHE A 195 26.63 15.24 33.91
C PHE A 195 27.83 16.04 33.37
N ARG A 196 28.32 17.07 34.10
CA ARG A 196 29.50 17.80 33.66
C ARG A 196 30.74 16.93 33.62
N LYS A 197 30.91 16.03 34.62
CA LYS A 197 32.00 15.06 34.63
C LYS A 197 31.89 14.05 33.49
N ASP A 198 30.69 13.53 33.20
CA ASP A 198 30.43 12.59 32.11
C ASP A 198 30.73 13.24 30.74
N LEU A 199 30.35 14.51 30.53
CA LEU A 199 30.72 15.29 29.36
C LEU A 199 32.24 15.47 29.18
N GLU A 200 32.95 15.68 30.25
CA GLU A 200 34.43 15.83 30.23
C GLU A 200 35.16 14.50 29.97
N SER A 201 34.63 13.40 30.50
CA SER A 201 35.25 12.07 30.38
C SER A 201 34.82 11.31 29.13
N GLY A 202 33.68 11.66 28.52
CA GLY A 202 33.05 10.89 27.46
C GLY A 202 32.44 9.56 27.93
N GLU A 203 32.32 9.29 29.22
CA GLU A 203 31.73 8.11 29.83
C GLU A 203 30.39 8.48 30.47
N THR A 204 29.39 7.58 30.34
CA THR A 204 28.10 7.76 31.00
C THR A 204 28.09 7.01 32.33
N THR A 205 27.91 7.73 33.43
CA THR A 205 27.82 7.11 34.76
C THR A 205 26.35 6.76 35.09
N PRO A 206 26.03 5.51 35.47
CA PRO A 206 24.69 5.16 35.89
C PRO A 206 24.19 5.95 37.09
N ILE A 207 22.96 6.44 37.03
CA ILE A 207 22.31 7.20 38.12
C ILE A 207 21.54 6.20 39.00
N ASP A 208 21.87 6.11 40.28
CA ASP A 208 21.30 5.18 41.26
C ASP A 208 20.22 5.81 42.18
N ALA A 209 19.56 6.86 41.68
CA ALA A 209 18.51 7.57 42.38
C ALA A 209 17.48 8.14 41.41
N CYS A 210 16.27 8.43 41.91
CA CYS A 210 15.17 8.99 41.10
C CYS A 210 15.43 10.46 40.77
N HIS A 211 15.05 10.88 39.56
CA HIS A 211 15.15 12.25 39.06
C HIS A 211 14.07 12.53 37.99
N PRO A 212 13.75 13.77 37.61
CA PRO A 212 12.65 14.08 36.73
C PRO A 212 12.67 13.34 35.39
N ASN A 213 13.83 13.15 34.75
CA ASN A 213 13.97 12.43 33.48
C ASN A 213 14.39 10.95 33.66
N CYS A 214 14.09 10.32 34.77
CA CYS A 214 14.31 8.88 34.90
C CYS A 214 13.12 8.08 34.28
N ASP A 215 13.41 6.85 33.85
CA ASP A 215 12.41 6.00 33.19
C ASP A 215 11.31 5.43 34.12
N CYS A 216 11.31 5.82 35.40
CA CYS A 216 10.29 5.42 36.35
C CYS A 216 8.99 6.21 36.16
N GLU A 217 7.88 5.68 36.67
CA GLU A 217 6.54 6.29 36.54
C GLU A 217 6.27 7.46 37.48
N ARG A 218 7.25 7.91 38.26
CA ARG A 218 7.07 8.98 39.26
C ARG A 218 6.82 10.33 38.63
N PHE A 219 7.65 10.70 37.66
CA PHE A 219 7.56 12.02 37.02
C PHE A 219 6.89 11.90 35.65
N VAL A 220 5.89 12.75 35.44
CA VAL A 220 5.23 12.88 34.15
C VAL A 220 5.58 14.24 33.57
N GLU A 221 6.28 14.26 32.43
CA GLU A 221 6.50 15.47 31.66
C GLU A 221 5.16 16.03 31.22
N LEU A 222 4.81 17.20 31.74
CA LEU A 222 3.56 17.88 31.43
C LEU A 222 3.71 18.81 30.22
N TRP A 223 4.80 19.59 30.19
CA TRP A 223 4.94 20.67 29.23
C TRP A 223 6.41 20.97 28.94
N ASN A 224 6.74 21.12 27.66
CA ASN A 224 8.06 21.55 27.20
C ASN A 224 7.99 22.98 26.64
N LEU A 225 8.85 23.88 27.13
CA LEU A 225 9.01 25.27 26.66
C LEU A 225 10.36 25.39 25.94
N VAL A 226 10.31 25.47 24.62
CA VAL A 226 11.50 25.54 23.77
C VAL A 226 11.81 27.00 23.44
N PHE A 227 13.03 27.41 23.71
CA PHE A 227 13.53 28.76 23.43
C PHE A 227 14.30 28.76 22.12
N MET A 228 13.58 28.92 21.02
CA MET A 228 14.08 28.89 19.65
C MET A 228 15.02 30.09 19.41
N GLN A 229 16.31 29.81 19.34
CA GLN A 229 17.35 30.84 19.18
C GLN A 229 18.21 30.61 17.95
N PHE A 230 18.29 29.36 17.47
CA PHE A 230 19.22 28.96 16.43
C PHE A 230 18.50 28.24 15.28
N TYR A 231 19.10 28.36 14.12
CA TYR A 231 18.90 27.46 13.01
C TYR A 231 20.05 26.47 12.99
N GLN A 232 19.73 25.17 12.90
CA GLN A 232 20.70 24.10 12.74
C GLN A 232 20.57 23.53 11.32
N ASP A 233 21.67 23.52 10.59
CA ASP A 233 21.75 22.96 9.24
C ASP A 233 22.00 21.45 9.25
N THR A 234 22.01 20.82 8.05
CA THR A 234 22.24 19.38 7.87
C THR A 234 23.64 18.91 8.34
N SER A 235 24.60 19.81 8.51
CA SER A 235 25.93 19.52 9.08
C SER A 235 25.95 19.55 10.60
N GLY A 236 24.86 20.00 11.25
CA GLY A 236 24.75 20.23 12.69
C GLY A 236 25.28 21.62 13.12
N ALA A 237 25.67 22.49 12.19
CA ALA A 237 26.13 23.86 12.52
C ALA A 237 24.93 24.74 12.91
N ARG A 238 25.10 25.52 13.99
CA ARG A 238 24.02 26.35 14.55
C ARG A 238 24.29 27.82 14.28
N THR A 239 23.35 28.53 13.67
CA THR A 239 23.35 29.96 13.40
C THR A 239 22.15 30.63 14.06
N PRO A 240 22.30 31.92 14.54
CA PRO A 240 21.15 32.60 15.16
C PRO A 240 19.97 32.76 14.24
N LEU A 241 18.74 32.54 14.75
CA LEU A 241 17.49 32.86 14.06
C LEU A 241 17.32 34.40 13.91
N PRO A 242 16.46 34.86 12.96
CA PRO A 242 16.18 36.29 12.77
C PRO A 242 15.69 37.01 14.05
N ALA A 243 14.95 36.31 14.90
CA ALA A 243 14.52 36.79 16.21
C ALA A 243 14.37 35.61 17.19
N PRO A 244 14.74 35.82 18.48
CA PRO A 244 14.42 34.84 19.52
C PRO A 244 12.90 34.58 19.58
N SER A 245 12.53 33.34 19.63
CA SER A 245 11.16 32.89 19.51
C SER A 245 10.85 31.80 20.53
N VAL A 246 9.59 31.53 20.76
CA VAL A 246 9.13 30.47 21.68
C VAL A 246 8.26 29.48 20.95
N ASP A 247 8.57 28.21 21.11
CA ASP A 247 7.71 27.07 20.80
C ASP A 247 7.38 26.33 22.09
N THR A 248 6.14 25.93 22.30
CA THR A 248 5.81 25.08 23.44
C THR A 248 4.98 23.89 23.02
N GLY A 249 5.16 22.78 23.73
CA GLY A 249 4.40 21.56 23.49
C GLY A 249 3.95 20.86 24.76
N MET A 250 2.62 20.80 24.97
CA MET A 250 1.97 20.04 26.04
C MET A 250 1.18 18.90 25.40
N GLY A 251 1.49 17.64 25.72
CA GLY A 251 0.67 16.52 25.29
C GLY A 251 -0.69 16.54 26.00
N LEU A 252 -1.78 16.66 25.25
CA LEU A 252 -3.14 16.65 25.82
C LEU A 252 -3.39 15.40 26.64
N GLU A 253 -2.97 14.24 26.13
CA GLU A 253 -3.15 12.94 26.78
C GLU A 253 -2.37 12.87 28.10
N ARG A 254 -1.14 13.38 28.17
CA ARG A 254 -0.34 13.45 29.41
C ARG A 254 -0.98 14.41 30.43
N ALA A 255 -1.44 15.57 29.97
CA ALA A 255 -2.16 16.52 30.80
C ALA A 255 -3.44 15.92 31.37
N ALA A 256 -4.16 15.14 30.58
CA ALA A 256 -5.37 14.42 31.02
C ALA A 256 -5.06 13.40 32.12
N VAL A 257 -3.97 12.63 32.03
CA VAL A 257 -3.53 11.70 33.10
C VAL A 257 -3.41 12.42 34.43
N ILE A 258 -2.69 13.53 34.44
CA ILE A 258 -2.45 14.33 35.67
C ILE A 258 -3.76 14.91 36.20
N LEU A 259 -4.54 15.59 35.36
CA LEU A 259 -5.74 16.32 35.74
C LEU A 259 -6.96 15.42 36.07
N GLN A 260 -6.92 14.15 35.66
CA GLN A 260 -7.92 13.14 36.00
C GLN A 260 -7.46 12.20 37.13
N GLY A 261 -6.19 12.33 37.56
CA GLY A 261 -5.62 11.47 38.61
C GLY A 261 -5.53 10.01 38.20
N LYS A 262 -5.18 9.75 36.93
CA LYS A 262 -5.06 8.41 36.35
C LYS A 262 -3.61 7.91 36.42
N ASN A 263 -3.43 6.59 36.23
CA ASN A 263 -2.10 6.01 36.26
C ASN A 263 -1.42 6.02 34.88
N ASN A 264 -2.21 5.97 33.80
CA ASN A 264 -1.72 5.96 32.42
C ASN A 264 -2.72 6.66 31.50
N ILE A 265 -2.31 6.90 30.26
CA ILE A 265 -3.10 7.62 29.26
C ILE A 265 -4.37 6.87 28.83
N TYR A 266 -4.35 5.53 28.86
CA TYR A 266 -5.47 4.67 28.43
C TYR A 266 -6.62 4.63 29.43
N GLU A 267 -6.40 5.08 30.68
CA GLU A 267 -7.44 5.23 31.70
C GLU A 267 -8.16 6.59 31.64
N THR A 268 -7.74 7.47 30.74
CA THR A 268 -8.36 8.80 30.58
C THR A 268 -9.65 8.73 29.75
N ASP A 269 -10.47 9.78 29.83
CA ASP A 269 -11.69 9.90 29.03
C ASP A 269 -11.43 9.98 27.51
N LEU A 270 -10.19 10.15 27.09
CA LEU A 270 -9.78 10.14 25.69
C LEU A 270 -9.69 8.72 25.12
N PHE A 271 -9.34 7.72 25.96
CA PHE A 271 -9.13 6.34 25.51
C PHE A 271 -10.15 5.36 26.05
N VAL A 272 -10.72 5.60 27.25
CA VAL A 272 -11.68 4.67 27.87
C VAL A 272 -12.81 4.24 26.91
N PRO A 273 -13.47 5.13 26.13
CA PRO A 273 -14.52 4.70 25.21
C PRO A 273 -14.01 3.77 24.10
N ILE A 274 -12.75 3.92 23.67
CA ILE A 274 -12.12 3.08 22.65
C ILE A 274 -11.76 1.73 23.24
N ILE A 275 -11.13 1.72 24.43
CA ILE A 275 -10.78 0.49 25.17
C ILE A 275 -12.04 -0.33 25.48
N ASP A 276 -13.10 0.32 26.00
CA ASP A 276 -14.36 -0.34 26.30
C ASP A 276 -14.94 -1.02 25.05
N ARG A 277 -14.86 -0.34 23.89
CA ARG A 277 -15.33 -0.90 22.63
C ARG A 277 -14.52 -2.12 22.20
N VAL A 278 -13.19 -2.10 22.35
CA VAL A 278 -12.34 -3.26 22.08
C VAL A 278 -12.68 -4.40 23.04
N CYS A 279 -12.87 -4.12 24.33
CA CYS A 279 -13.30 -5.09 25.35
C CYS A 279 -14.65 -5.74 25.02
N GLU A 280 -15.65 -4.96 24.58
CA GLU A 280 -16.95 -5.48 24.14
C GLU A 280 -16.83 -6.48 22.99
N ILE A 281 -15.99 -6.16 22.00
CA ILE A 281 -15.80 -6.99 20.80
C ILE A 281 -15.03 -8.27 21.13
N THR A 282 -14.01 -8.18 21.99
CA THR A 282 -13.13 -9.30 22.32
C THR A 282 -13.61 -10.16 23.46
N GLY A 283 -14.53 -9.63 24.31
CA GLY A 283 -14.95 -10.28 25.55
C GLY A 283 -13.88 -10.21 26.66
N THR A 284 -12.87 -9.34 26.53
CA THR A 284 -11.80 -9.15 27.54
C THR A 284 -12.14 -8.02 28.50
N ILE A 285 -11.37 -7.88 29.57
CA ILE A 285 -11.55 -6.84 30.59
C ILE A 285 -10.22 -6.13 30.82
N TYR A 286 -10.20 -4.80 30.65
CA TYR A 286 -9.04 -3.99 30.97
C TYR A 286 -8.75 -4.01 32.47
N GLY A 287 -7.49 -4.19 32.86
CA GLY A 287 -7.07 -4.34 34.26
C GLY A 287 -7.09 -5.78 34.78
N ALA A 288 -7.39 -6.77 33.93
CA ALA A 288 -7.39 -8.18 34.32
C ALA A 288 -5.96 -8.75 34.45
N ASP A 289 -5.10 -8.48 33.50
CA ASP A 289 -3.69 -8.86 33.48
C ASP A 289 -2.89 -7.94 32.53
N SER A 290 -1.57 -7.90 32.72
CA SER A 290 -0.68 -7.00 31.97
C SER A 290 -0.58 -7.32 30.47
N GLU A 291 -0.72 -8.58 30.08
CA GLU A 291 -0.63 -9.02 28.68
C GLU A 291 -1.88 -8.60 27.90
N THR A 292 -3.06 -8.82 28.50
CA THR A 292 -4.34 -8.35 27.96
C THR A 292 -4.36 -6.83 27.86
N ASP A 293 -3.92 -6.12 28.90
CA ASP A 293 -3.89 -4.66 28.94
C ASP A 293 -2.98 -4.08 27.85
N TYR A 294 -1.78 -4.68 27.66
CA TYR A 294 -0.86 -4.28 26.61
C TYR A 294 -1.51 -4.42 25.23
N ALA A 295 -2.12 -5.55 24.95
CA ALA A 295 -2.79 -5.79 23.67
C ALA A 295 -3.96 -4.83 23.42
N LEU A 296 -4.79 -4.58 24.44
CA LEU A 296 -5.91 -3.62 24.37
C LEU A 296 -5.40 -2.20 24.05
N ARG A 297 -4.30 -1.78 24.66
CA ARG A 297 -3.68 -0.47 24.42
C ARG A 297 -3.18 -0.34 22.99
N VAL A 298 -2.47 -1.36 22.47
CA VAL A 298 -1.96 -1.37 21.09
C VAL A 298 -3.11 -1.24 20.10
N VAL A 299 -4.18 -2.04 20.27
CA VAL A 299 -5.33 -1.99 19.36
C VAL A 299 -6.01 -0.62 19.38
N ALA A 300 -6.28 -0.07 20.58
CA ALA A 300 -6.96 1.21 20.73
C ALA A 300 -6.15 2.38 20.16
N GLU A 301 -4.84 2.41 20.42
CA GLU A 301 -3.95 3.46 19.93
C GLU A 301 -3.80 3.40 18.41
N HIS A 302 -3.45 2.24 17.88
CA HIS A 302 -3.23 2.10 16.44
C HIS A 302 -4.51 2.28 15.62
N ALA A 303 -5.67 1.89 16.11
CA ALA A 303 -6.94 2.20 15.48
C ALA A 303 -7.20 3.71 15.43
N ARG A 304 -6.91 4.44 16.55
CA ARG A 304 -7.01 5.90 16.61
C ARG A 304 -6.03 6.55 15.63
N ALA A 305 -4.78 6.16 15.64
CA ALA A 305 -3.74 6.66 14.76
C ALA A 305 -4.08 6.43 13.27
N ALA A 306 -4.49 5.21 12.91
CA ALA A 306 -4.89 4.86 11.54
C ALA A 306 -6.10 5.69 11.07
N THR A 307 -7.09 5.92 11.93
CA THR A 307 -8.27 6.73 11.63
C THR A 307 -7.86 8.14 11.20
N PHE A 308 -6.98 8.80 11.94
CA PHE A 308 -6.52 10.15 11.61
C PHE A 308 -5.60 10.21 10.40
N LEU A 309 -4.71 9.24 10.23
CA LEU A 309 -3.85 9.17 9.04
C LEU A 309 -4.67 9.02 7.76
N ILE A 310 -5.69 8.16 7.77
CA ILE A 310 -6.57 7.96 6.61
C ILE A 310 -7.41 9.21 6.36
N ALA A 311 -7.95 9.85 7.39
CA ALA A 311 -8.69 11.11 7.26
C ALA A 311 -7.83 12.21 6.63
N ASP A 312 -6.54 12.27 6.95
CA ASP A 312 -5.59 13.20 6.34
C ASP A 312 -5.06 12.73 4.96
N GLY A 313 -5.58 11.58 4.45
CA GLY A 313 -5.39 11.08 3.09
C GLY A 313 -4.20 10.15 2.90
N VAL A 314 -3.67 9.55 3.96
CA VAL A 314 -2.72 8.44 3.84
C VAL A 314 -3.45 7.16 3.48
N ILE A 315 -2.92 6.40 2.54
CA ILE A 315 -3.47 5.10 2.12
C ILE A 315 -2.42 4.02 2.34
N PRO A 316 -2.82 2.81 2.82
CA PRO A 316 -1.88 1.72 3.03
C PRO A 316 -1.13 1.36 1.73
N SER A 317 0.20 1.39 1.77
CA SER A 317 1.08 1.05 0.64
C SER A 317 2.35 0.35 1.13
N ASN A 318 3.25 -0.01 0.21
CA ASN A 318 4.53 -0.63 0.58
C ASN A 318 5.65 0.39 0.84
N GLU A 319 5.39 1.67 0.61
CA GLU A 319 6.42 2.70 0.67
C GLU A 319 5.98 3.92 1.50
N SER A 320 6.95 4.64 2.04
CA SER A 320 6.77 5.95 2.67
C SER A 320 5.63 5.96 3.73
N ARG A 321 4.81 7.00 3.75
CA ARG A 321 3.68 7.19 4.70
C ARG A 321 2.69 6.02 4.71
N GLY A 322 2.42 5.44 3.54
CA GLY A 322 1.50 4.30 3.41
C GLY A 322 2.04 3.02 4.04
N HIS A 323 3.35 2.81 4.04
CA HIS A 323 3.99 1.70 4.75
C HIS A 323 3.79 1.83 6.27
N VAL A 324 3.97 3.02 6.82
CA VAL A 324 3.74 3.29 8.25
C VAL A 324 2.29 3.00 8.63
N LEU A 325 1.32 3.50 7.86
CA LEU A 325 -0.10 3.22 8.10
C LEU A 325 -0.40 1.72 8.03
N ARG A 326 0.13 1.03 7.03
CA ARG A 326 -0.02 -0.43 6.90
C ARG A 326 0.55 -1.18 8.10
N ARG A 327 1.73 -0.76 8.57
CA ARG A 327 2.40 -1.34 9.74
C ARG A 327 1.53 -1.26 11.00
N ILE A 328 0.98 -0.09 11.33
CA ILE A 328 0.15 0.08 12.54
C ILE A 328 -1.18 -0.67 12.46
N ILE A 329 -1.84 -0.70 11.27
CA ILE A 329 -3.06 -1.50 11.08
C ILE A 329 -2.75 -2.98 11.29
N ARG A 330 -1.68 -3.51 10.70
CA ARG A 330 -1.30 -4.93 10.82
C ARG A 330 -0.88 -5.30 12.24
N ARG A 331 -0.20 -4.39 12.94
CA ARG A 331 0.15 -4.60 14.36
C ARG A 331 -1.13 -4.65 15.22
N ALA A 332 -2.09 -3.75 14.98
CA ALA A 332 -3.40 -3.81 15.67
C ALA A 332 -4.11 -5.15 15.42
N MET A 333 -4.14 -5.64 14.17
CA MET A 333 -4.75 -6.92 13.82
C MET A 333 -4.06 -8.13 14.48
N TYR A 334 -2.74 -8.11 14.62
CA TYR A 334 -2.02 -9.15 15.32
C TYR A 334 -2.42 -9.22 16.80
N TYR A 335 -2.48 -8.06 17.48
CA TYR A 335 -2.92 -8.00 18.88
C TYR A 335 -4.41 -8.28 19.06
N GLU A 336 -5.24 -7.95 18.09
CA GLU A 336 -6.63 -8.39 18.03
C GLU A 336 -6.74 -9.92 18.12
N LEU A 337 -6.03 -10.63 17.25
CA LEU A 337 -6.03 -12.09 17.26
C LEU A 337 -5.57 -12.64 18.61
N ARG A 338 -4.58 -11.99 19.23
CA ARG A 338 -4.10 -12.37 20.55
C ARG A 338 -5.19 -12.21 21.62
N LEU A 339 -5.90 -11.07 21.66
CA LEU A 339 -7.02 -10.82 22.58
C LEU A 339 -8.13 -11.86 22.44
N LEU A 340 -8.48 -12.21 21.21
CA LEU A 340 -9.52 -13.19 20.94
C LEU A 340 -9.13 -14.62 21.36
N ARG A 341 -7.84 -14.93 21.37
CA ARG A 341 -7.31 -16.19 21.93
C ARG A 341 -7.33 -16.20 23.45
N LEU A 342 -7.04 -15.07 24.09
CA LEU A 342 -7.07 -14.93 25.55
C LEU A 342 -8.50 -15.01 26.11
N ALA A 343 -9.50 -14.60 25.33
CA ALA A 343 -10.92 -14.64 25.70
C ALA A 343 -11.52 -16.08 25.70
N VAL A 344 -10.93 -17.01 24.94
CA VAL A 344 -11.34 -18.42 24.94
C VAL A 344 -10.56 -19.11 26.06
N PRO A 345 -11.20 -19.55 27.16
CA PRO A 345 -10.47 -20.25 28.22
C PRO A 345 -9.91 -21.56 27.66
N PHE A 346 -8.64 -21.54 27.32
CA PHE A 346 -7.87 -22.76 27.16
C PHE A 346 -7.81 -23.44 28.51
N PRO A 347 -7.98 -24.78 28.62
CA PRO A 347 -7.56 -25.50 29.79
C PRO A 347 -6.02 -25.40 29.86
N ARG A 348 -5.53 -24.28 30.40
CA ARG A 348 -4.12 -24.18 30.84
C ARG A 348 -3.98 -25.13 32.01
N ASP A 349 -3.72 -26.38 31.73
CA ASP A 349 -3.02 -27.21 32.68
C ASP A 349 -1.57 -26.69 32.70
N SER A 350 -1.35 -25.73 33.61
CA SER A 350 -0.10 -25.01 33.80
C SER A 350 1.07 -25.92 34.26
N SER A 351 0.91 -27.25 34.14
CA SER A 351 1.89 -28.26 34.49
C SER A 351 2.35 -29.11 33.29
N ARG A 352 1.89 -28.85 32.07
CA ARG A 352 2.40 -29.51 30.88
C ARG A 352 3.37 -28.57 30.15
N GLU A 353 4.65 -28.74 30.46
CA GLU A 353 5.71 -28.51 29.48
C GLU A 353 5.31 -29.22 28.18
N VAL A 354 5.63 -28.67 27.01
CA VAL A 354 5.41 -29.32 25.70
C VAL A 354 6.35 -30.52 25.63
N ASP A 355 5.97 -31.62 26.32
CA ASP A 355 6.81 -32.79 26.54
C ASP A 355 6.72 -33.80 25.39
N SER A 356 5.88 -33.55 24.36
CA SER A 356 5.76 -34.51 23.25
C SER A 356 5.38 -33.86 21.90
N VAL A 357 5.83 -34.53 20.85
CA VAL A 357 5.47 -34.25 19.46
C VAL A 357 3.95 -34.25 19.24
N ASP A 358 3.21 -35.06 20.01
CA ASP A 358 1.75 -35.12 19.91
C ASP A 358 1.06 -33.86 20.44
N ASP A 359 1.62 -33.16 21.44
CA ASP A 359 1.12 -31.85 21.93
C ASP A 359 1.39 -30.73 20.93
N PHE A 360 2.51 -30.80 20.20
CA PHE A 360 2.81 -29.90 19.09
C PHE A 360 1.77 -30.01 17.95
N PHE A 361 1.46 -31.27 17.54
CA PHE A 361 0.44 -31.46 16.49
C PHE A 361 -0.97 -31.14 16.97
N ALA A 362 -1.31 -31.33 18.22
CA ALA A 362 -2.58 -30.91 18.81
C ALA A 362 -2.73 -29.39 18.79
N THR A 363 -1.65 -28.67 19.09
CA THR A 363 -1.62 -27.19 18.98
C THR A 363 -1.79 -26.72 17.53
N LEU A 364 -1.10 -27.32 16.57
CA LEU A 364 -1.26 -27.00 15.14
C LEU A 364 -2.67 -27.32 14.63
N GLN A 365 -3.31 -28.41 15.05
CA GLN A 365 -4.69 -28.73 14.67
C GLN A 365 -5.70 -27.73 15.22
N HIS A 366 -5.47 -27.21 16.42
CA HIS A 366 -6.30 -26.18 17.01
C HIS A 366 -6.23 -24.85 16.22
N PHE A 367 -5.04 -24.45 15.81
CA PHE A 367 -4.84 -23.32 14.89
C PHE A 367 -5.60 -23.48 13.57
N ASP A 368 -5.66 -24.69 13.01
CA ASP A 368 -6.39 -24.93 11.76
C ASP A 368 -7.92 -24.81 11.92
N LEU A 369 -8.45 -25.14 13.10
CA LEU A 369 -9.87 -24.98 13.43
C LEU A 369 -10.24 -23.51 13.63
N GLU A 370 -9.44 -22.74 14.36
CA GLU A 370 -9.62 -21.29 14.53
C GLU A 370 -9.54 -20.56 13.20
N LYS A 371 -8.58 -20.93 12.36
CA LYS A 371 -8.45 -20.41 10.99
C LYS A 371 -9.73 -20.60 10.19
N LYS A 372 -10.36 -21.76 10.26
CA LYS A 372 -11.61 -22.07 9.53
C LYS A 372 -12.79 -21.24 10.01
N ILE A 373 -12.92 -21.00 11.31
CA ILE A 373 -14.00 -20.20 11.89
C ILE A 373 -13.84 -18.74 11.50
N ARG A 374 -12.63 -18.18 11.63
CA ARG A 374 -12.36 -16.76 11.37
C ARG A 374 -12.34 -16.41 9.89
N VAL A 375 -11.76 -17.25 9.05
CA VAL A 375 -11.83 -17.07 7.58
C VAL A 375 -13.28 -17.00 7.13
N LYS A 376 -14.21 -17.74 7.77
CA LYS A 376 -15.63 -17.66 7.47
C LYS A 376 -16.23 -16.30 7.87
N GLU A 377 -15.93 -15.79 9.07
CA GLU A 377 -16.42 -14.50 9.54
C GLU A 377 -15.89 -13.33 8.69
N TYR A 378 -14.59 -13.32 8.36
CA TYR A 378 -14.01 -12.29 7.48
C TYR A 378 -14.48 -12.41 6.02
N ASN A 379 -14.73 -13.62 5.50
CA ASN A 379 -15.30 -13.81 4.15
C ASN A 379 -16.78 -13.37 4.08
N GLU A 380 -17.49 -13.32 5.20
CA GLU A 380 -18.85 -12.76 5.29
C GLU A 380 -18.86 -11.23 5.39
N GLY A 381 -17.68 -10.57 5.31
CA GLY A 381 -17.56 -9.11 5.27
C GLY A 381 -17.50 -8.43 6.63
N SER A 382 -17.37 -9.18 7.72
CA SER A 382 -17.15 -8.61 9.06
C SER A 382 -15.75 -8.00 9.15
N SER A 383 -15.61 -6.99 10.00
CA SER A 383 -14.35 -6.31 10.30
C SER A 383 -14.31 -6.05 11.81
N PHE A 384 -13.18 -6.29 12.43
CA PHE A 384 -12.99 -6.04 13.86
C PHE A 384 -12.69 -4.57 14.15
N LEU A 385 -11.78 -3.95 13.37
CA LEU A 385 -11.35 -2.57 13.60
C LEU A 385 -12.42 -1.55 13.22
N VAL A 386 -13.32 -1.86 12.28
CA VAL A 386 -14.37 -0.91 11.87
C VAL A 386 -15.24 -0.42 13.02
N PRO A 387 -15.80 -1.27 13.91
CA PRO A 387 -16.55 -0.79 15.06
C PRO A 387 -15.71 0.03 16.06
N VAL A 388 -14.40 -0.23 16.16
CA VAL A 388 -13.47 0.57 16.96
C VAL A 388 -13.28 1.95 16.34
N VAL A 389 -13.10 2.01 15.01
CA VAL A 389 -13.04 3.27 14.26
C VAL A 389 -14.31 4.10 14.41
N GLU A 390 -15.47 3.48 14.35
CA GLU A 390 -16.77 4.15 14.57
C GLU A 390 -16.83 4.81 15.95
N SER A 391 -16.37 4.14 17.01
CA SER A 391 -16.24 4.70 18.35
C SER A 391 -15.27 5.90 18.40
N ILE A 392 -14.15 5.84 17.65
CA ILE A 392 -13.20 6.94 17.54
C ILE A 392 -13.83 8.14 16.82
N VAL A 393 -14.55 7.90 15.72
CA VAL A 393 -15.24 8.95 14.97
C VAL A 393 -16.35 9.58 15.83
N GLU A 394 -17.10 8.80 16.61
CA GLU A 394 -18.11 9.31 17.54
C GLU A 394 -17.46 10.21 18.61
N ARG A 395 -16.33 9.77 19.19
CA ARG A 395 -15.62 10.50 20.27
C ARG A 395 -14.91 11.77 19.77
N MET A 396 -14.25 11.70 18.61
CA MET A 396 -13.37 12.76 18.11
C MET A 396 -14.01 13.63 17.01
N GLY A 397 -15.07 13.16 16.37
CA GLY A 397 -15.77 13.85 15.29
C GLY A 397 -16.31 15.24 15.64
N PRO A 398 -16.81 15.50 16.87
CA PRO A 398 -17.20 16.85 17.27
C PRO A 398 -16.06 17.89 17.26
N ILE A 399 -14.80 17.42 17.32
CA ILE A 399 -13.60 18.27 17.34
C ILE A 399 -12.99 18.34 15.94
N TYR A 400 -12.99 17.21 15.24
CA TYR A 400 -12.40 17.04 13.91
C TYR A 400 -13.50 16.67 12.92
N GLU A 401 -14.14 17.68 12.34
CA GLU A 401 -15.30 17.49 11.43
C GLU A 401 -15.01 16.66 10.19
N ASP A 402 -13.74 16.50 9.82
CA ASP A 402 -13.33 15.68 8.70
C ASP A 402 -13.55 14.18 8.97
N LEU A 403 -13.48 13.73 10.22
CA LEU A 403 -13.69 12.34 10.58
C LEU A 403 -15.09 11.82 10.19
N PRO A 404 -16.20 12.44 10.63
CA PRO A 404 -17.53 11.99 10.22
C PRO A 404 -17.79 12.18 8.72
N ARG A 405 -17.22 13.21 8.08
CA ARG A 405 -17.36 13.41 6.64
C ARG A 405 -16.68 12.31 5.82
N GLN A 406 -15.61 11.72 6.33
CA GLN A 406 -14.82 10.69 5.64
C GLN A 406 -14.99 9.29 6.25
N GLN A 407 -15.91 9.09 7.19
CA GLN A 407 -16.08 7.84 7.93
C GLN A 407 -16.21 6.63 7.00
N ALA A 408 -17.02 6.73 5.94
CA ALA A 408 -17.21 5.65 4.98
C ALA A 408 -15.90 5.25 4.28
N PHE A 409 -15.08 6.23 3.92
CA PHE A 409 -13.77 5.98 3.31
C PHE A 409 -12.77 5.37 4.30
N ILE A 410 -12.73 5.89 5.54
CA ILE A 410 -11.86 5.39 6.62
C ILE A 410 -12.18 3.92 6.90
N THR A 411 -13.46 3.61 7.11
CA THR A 411 -13.90 2.25 7.45
C THR A 411 -13.66 1.27 6.31
N GLU A 412 -13.90 1.67 5.05
CA GLU A 412 -13.64 0.82 3.89
C GLU A 412 -12.14 0.58 3.67
N THR A 413 -11.30 1.58 3.87
CA THR A 413 -9.85 1.46 3.77
C THR A 413 -9.31 0.45 4.79
N ILE A 414 -9.74 0.56 6.04
CA ILE A 414 -9.34 -0.36 7.12
C ILE A 414 -9.86 -1.75 6.85
N ARG A 415 -11.15 -1.92 6.51
CA ARG A 415 -11.75 -3.23 6.20
C ARG A 415 -10.99 -3.97 5.11
N ARG A 416 -10.53 -3.28 4.07
CA ARG A 416 -9.77 -3.89 2.97
C ARG A 416 -8.38 -4.33 3.39
N GLU A 417 -7.66 -3.51 4.15
CA GLU A 417 -6.34 -3.89 4.66
C GLU A 417 -6.47 -5.06 5.64
N GLU A 418 -7.51 -5.09 6.49
CA GLU A 418 -7.83 -6.22 7.35
C GLU A 418 -8.07 -7.49 6.53
N GLN A 419 -8.97 -7.45 5.54
CA GLN A 419 -9.28 -8.61 4.70
C GLN A 419 -8.06 -9.12 3.94
N GLN A 420 -7.25 -8.21 3.42
CA GLN A 420 -6.04 -8.57 2.69
C GLN A 420 -5.01 -9.22 3.61
N PHE A 421 -4.73 -8.61 4.75
CA PHE A 421 -3.73 -9.11 5.67
C PHE A 421 -4.20 -10.39 6.38
N PHE A 422 -5.47 -10.49 6.74
CA PHE A 422 -6.01 -11.67 7.40
C PHE A 422 -5.80 -12.95 6.59
N ARG A 423 -5.87 -12.88 5.26
CA ARG A 423 -5.62 -14.02 4.36
C ARG A 423 -4.23 -14.61 4.52
N THR A 424 -3.25 -13.79 4.85
CA THR A 424 -1.83 -14.16 4.99
C THR A 424 -1.39 -14.27 6.44
N LEU A 425 -2.00 -13.49 7.36
CA LEU A 425 -1.60 -13.40 8.77
C LEU A 425 -1.58 -14.77 9.46
N THR A 426 -2.68 -15.51 9.41
CA THR A 426 -2.77 -16.82 10.08
C THR A 426 -1.79 -17.84 9.52
N SER A 427 -1.56 -17.81 8.19
CA SER A 427 -0.60 -18.73 7.56
C SER A 427 0.84 -18.31 7.83
N GLY A 428 1.13 -17.02 7.83
CA GLY A 428 2.45 -16.47 8.14
C GLY A 428 2.83 -16.66 9.61
N GLU A 429 1.89 -16.43 10.54
CA GLU A 429 2.11 -16.68 11.96
C GLU A 429 2.34 -18.17 12.24
N GLN A 430 1.55 -19.04 11.63
CA GLN A 430 1.73 -20.49 11.76
C GLN A 430 3.12 -20.92 11.28
N LEU A 431 3.55 -20.41 10.11
CA LEU A 431 4.87 -20.71 9.58
C LEU A 431 5.98 -20.18 10.50
N LEU A 432 5.86 -18.94 10.98
CA LEU A 432 6.84 -18.35 11.88
C LEU A 432 6.96 -19.19 13.17
N ARG A 433 5.85 -19.54 13.80
CA ARG A 433 5.85 -20.39 14.99
C ARG A 433 6.44 -21.77 14.70
N GLU A 434 6.11 -22.38 13.57
CA GLU A 434 6.71 -23.67 13.17
C GLU A 434 8.23 -23.56 13.08
N ILE A 435 8.76 -22.51 12.46
CA ILE A 435 10.21 -22.27 12.37
C ILE A 435 10.82 -22.09 13.76
N LEU A 436 10.22 -21.24 14.61
CA LEU A 436 10.74 -20.94 15.95
C LEU A 436 10.73 -22.17 16.86
N VAL A 437 9.61 -22.91 16.91
CA VAL A 437 9.48 -24.13 17.70
C VAL A 437 10.45 -25.20 17.19
N PHE A 438 10.58 -25.38 15.89
CA PHE A 438 11.51 -26.34 15.31
C PHE A 438 12.96 -26.00 15.65
N ARG A 439 13.37 -24.73 15.51
CA ARG A 439 14.71 -24.26 15.90
C ARG A 439 14.95 -24.42 17.41
N GLY A 440 13.98 -24.00 18.23
CA GLY A 440 14.05 -24.13 19.69
C GLY A 440 14.27 -25.58 20.14
N ALA A 441 13.46 -26.50 19.61
CA ALA A 441 13.58 -27.92 19.91
C ALA A 441 14.95 -28.51 19.54
N VAL A 442 15.48 -28.14 18.37
CA VAL A 442 16.81 -28.58 17.94
C VAL A 442 17.92 -28.00 18.82
N THR A 443 17.83 -26.73 19.21
CA THR A 443 18.81 -26.08 20.09
C THR A 443 18.80 -26.73 21.49
N GLU A 444 17.61 -26.93 22.04
CA GLU A 444 17.46 -27.60 23.37
C GLU A 444 17.97 -29.04 23.37
N LEU A 445 17.67 -29.81 22.32
CA LEU A 445 18.23 -31.15 22.15
C LEU A 445 19.75 -31.14 22.05
N TRP A 446 20.32 -30.15 21.32
CA TRP A 446 21.77 -30.01 21.24
C TRP A 446 22.42 -29.71 22.58
N GLU A 447 21.83 -28.84 23.37
CA GLU A 447 22.36 -28.43 24.68
C GLU A 447 22.21 -29.53 25.74
N ALA A 448 21.13 -30.32 25.69
CA ALA A 448 20.81 -31.36 26.70
C ALA A 448 21.47 -32.70 26.41
N ALA A 449 21.78 -33.02 25.16
CA ALA A 449 22.24 -34.37 24.77
C ALA A 449 23.74 -34.58 25.04
N LYS A 450 24.11 -35.82 25.44
CA LYS A 450 25.53 -36.25 25.56
C LYS A 450 26.19 -36.43 24.18
N GLN A 451 25.43 -36.77 23.19
CA GLN A 451 25.82 -36.93 21.78
C GLN A 451 24.84 -36.08 20.93
N PRO A 452 25.02 -34.74 20.87
CA PRO A 452 24.04 -33.84 20.28
C PRO A 452 23.81 -34.11 18.80
N GLU A 453 24.85 -34.46 18.03
CA GLU A 453 24.74 -34.73 16.59
C GLU A 453 23.82 -35.92 16.30
N GLU A 454 23.95 -37.04 17.07
CA GLU A 454 23.11 -38.21 16.88
C GLU A 454 21.67 -37.98 17.32
N SER A 455 21.47 -37.30 18.45
CA SER A 455 20.12 -36.97 18.96
C SER A 455 19.34 -36.03 18.02
N VAL A 456 20.01 -35.05 17.46
CA VAL A 456 19.38 -34.14 16.50
C VAL A 456 19.13 -34.86 15.16
N ALA A 457 20.04 -35.73 14.70
CA ALA A 457 19.81 -36.49 13.46
C ALA A 457 18.58 -37.42 13.59
N GLU A 458 18.42 -38.11 14.74
CA GLU A 458 17.24 -38.93 15.01
C GLU A 458 15.95 -38.07 15.05
N PHE A 459 16.00 -36.91 15.70
CA PHE A 459 14.86 -35.97 15.74
C PHE A 459 14.48 -35.52 14.34
N LEU A 460 15.46 -35.23 13.46
CA LEU A 460 15.22 -34.78 12.06
C LEU A 460 14.63 -35.90 11.18
N GLU A 461 14.90 -37.19 11.46
CA GLU A 461 14.31 -38.30 10.72
C GLU A 461 12.84 -38.57 11.08
N ILE A 462 12.46 -38.36 12.33
CA ILE A 462 11.15 -38.74 12.85
C ILE A 462 10.09 -37.67 12.60
N ASN A 463 10.47 -36.38 12.62
CA ASN A 463 9.51 -35.28 12.60
C ASN A 463 9.18 -34.82 11.17
N LYS A 464 7.88 -34.81 10.84
CA LYS A 464 7.38 -34.24 9.58
C LYS A 464 7.44 -32.72 9.68
N ARG A 465 7.89 -32.08 8.60
CA ARG A 465 8.04 -30.63 8.46
C ARG A 465 7.31 -30.11 7.23
N THR A 466 7.02 -28.81 7.20
CA THR A 466 6.56 -28.19 5.97
C THR A 466 7.70 -28.09 4.96
N LYS A 467 7.34 -27.97 3.68
CA LYS A 467 8.31 -27.77 2.60
C LYS A 467 9.21 -26.57 2.84
N VAL A 468 8.69 -25.52 3.43
CA VAL A 468 9.43 -24.28 3.73
C VAL A 468 10.52 -24.54 4.77
N VAL A 469 10.20 -25.25 5.85
CA VAL A 469 11.19 -25.61 6.87
C VAL A 469 12.27 -26.53 6.30
N ASP A 470 11.90 -27.49 5.44
CA ASP A 470 12.87 -28.38 4.78
C ASP A 470 13.79 -27.65 3.80
N GLU A 471 13.27 -26.68 3.03
CA GLU A 471 14.04 -25.98 2.01
C GLU A 471 14.83 -24.79 2.54
N LEU A 472 14.37 -24.11 3.58
CA LEU A 472 14.96 -22.87 4.07
C LEU A 472 15.63 -23.02 5.45
N THR A 473 14.94 -23.58 6.44
CA THR A 473 15.42 -23.67 7.83
C THR A 473 16.41 -24.81 8.03
N LEU A 474 16.10 -25.99 7.50
CA LEU A 474 16.90 -27.20 7.70
C LEU A 474 18.34 -27.08 7.18
N PRO A 475 18.64 -26.51 6.00
CA PRO A 475 20.01 -26.34 5.52
C PRO A 475 20.87 -25.47 6.47
N ILE A 476 20.27 -24.47 7.08
CA ILE A 476 20.94 -23.57 8.03
C ILE A 476 21.32 -24.37 9.29
N ILE A 477 20.38 -25.12 9.85
CA ILE A 477 20.57 -25.98 11.03
C ILE A 477 21.65 -27.03 10.74
N GLN A 478 21.57 -27.74 9.60
CA GLN A 478 22.54 -28.75 9.21
C GLN A 478 23.96 -28.19 9.06
N SER A 479 24.08 -26.94 8.58
CA SER A 479 25.37 -26.26 8.49
C SER A 479 26.02 -26.04 9.86
N HIS A 480 25.26 -25.69 10.89
CA HIS A 480 25.76 -25.56 12.28
C HIS A 480 26.14 -26.92 12.87
N ILE A 481 25.28 -27.93 12.72
CA ILE A 481 25.55 -29.30 13.19
C ILE A 481 26.83 -29.85 12.56
N THR A 482 27.04 -29.67 11.26
CA THR A 482 28.24 -30.13 10.53
C THR A 482 29.52 -29.47 11.07
N ARG A 483 29.44 -28.29 11.64
CA ARG A 483 30.54 -27.56 12.26
C ARG A 483 30.72 -27.91 13.74
N GLY A 484 29.86 -28.76 14.31
CA GLY A 484 29.86 -29.09 15.76
C GLY A 484 29.39 -27.91 16.61
N GLU A 485 28.57 -27.00 16.08
CA GLU A 485 28.05 -25.79 16.75
C GLU A 485 26.56 -25.94 17.06
N ALA A 486 26.13 -25.44 18.22
CA ALA A 486 24.70 -25.32 18.51
C ALA A 486 24.02 -24.37 17.52
N PRO A 487 22.87 -24.77 16.94
CA PRO A 487 22.13 -23.84 16.11
C PRO A 487 21.67 -22.64 16.95
N PRO A 488 21.92 -21.38 16.49
CA PRO A 488 21.59 -20.20 17.25
C PRO A 488 20.07 -19.96 17.30
N ARG A 489 19.58 -19.37 18.39
CA ARG A 489 18.21 -18.85 18.51
C ARG A 489 18.07 -17.54 17.71
N VAL A 490 18.31 -17.60 16.41
CA VAL A 490 18.24 -16.47 15.50
C VAL A 490 17.45 -16.89 14.25
N LEU A 491 16.40 -16.13 13.93
CA LEU A 491 15.69 -16.23 12.65
C LEU A 491 16.57 -15.62 11.56
N SER A 492 16.85 -16.36 10.50
CA SER A 492 17.69 -15.85 9.40
C SER A 492 17.02 -14.75 8.59
N GLY A 493 17.82 -13.91 7.94
CA GLY A 493 17.32 -12.88 7.06
C GLY A 493 16.42 -13.39 5.92
N ALA A 494 16.76 -14.57 5.36
CA ALA A 494 15.95 -15.20 4.30
C ALA A 494 14.58 -15.68 4.81
N GLU A 495 14.51 -16.22 6.04
CA GLU A 495 13.24 -16.60 6.68
C GLU A 495 12.38 -15.36 6.98
N ALA A 496 12.99 -14.30 7.51
CA ALA A 496 12.32 -13.04 7.76
C ALA A 496 11.85 -12.36 6.45
N PHE A 497 12.65 -12.45 5.38
CA PHE A 497 12.29 -11.94 4.06
C PHE A 497 11.11 -12.70 3.45
N LEU A 498 11.06 -14.02 3.55
CA LEU A 498 9.92 -14.83 3.10
C LEU A 498 8.62 -14.43 3.81
N LEU A 499 8.68 -14.21 5.13
CA LEU A 499 7.53 -13.72 5.91
C LEU A 499 7.09 -12.33 5.46
N HIS A 500 8.03 -11.46 5.14
CA HIS A 500 7.73 -10.11 4.65
C HIS A 500 7.12 -10.13 3.24
N ASP A 501 7.79 -10.78 2.28
CA ASP A 501 7.42 -10.74 0.87
C ASP A 501 6.14 -11.51 0.56
N THR A 502 6.00 -12.71 1.13
CA THR A 502 4.89 -13.62 0.83
C THR A 502 3.69 -13.43 1.75
N TYR A 503 3.94 -13.19 3.05
CA TYR A 503 2.88 -13.11 4.06
C TYR A 503 2.60 -11.69 4.55
N GLY A 504 3.43 -10.73 4.16
CA GLY A 504 3.24 -9.33 4.50
C GLY A 504 3.52 -8.98 5.96
N PHE A 505 4.34 -9.78 6.64
CA PHE A 505 4.85 -9.43 7.97
C PHE A 505 5.91 -8.36 7.85
N SER A 506 5.79 -7.27 8.59
CA SER A 506 6.91 -6.35 8.69
C SER A 506 8.05 -6.99 9.50
N ILE A 507 9.28 -6.54 9.25
CA ILE A 507 10.43 -7.06 10.00
C ILE A 507 10.25 -6.82 11.51
N GLU A 508 9.63 -5.69 11.89
CA GLU A 508 9.37 -5.33 13.28
C GLU A 508 8.34 -6.28 13.92
N LEU A 509 7.26 -6.62 13.21
CA LEU A 509 6.29 -7.60 13.71
C LEU A 509 6.93 -8.99 13.85
N THR A 510 7.79 -9.38 12.90
CA THR A 510 8.55 -10.62 12.97
C THR A 510 9.48 -10.64 14.19
N LYS A 511 10.19 -9.53 14.45
CA LYS A 511 11.05 -9.35 15.63
C LYS A 511 10.25 -9.42 16.92
N GLU A 512 9.10 -8.75 16.97
CA GLU A 512 8.22 -8.72 18.13
C GLU A 512 7.73 -10.13 18.50
N ILE A 513 7.32 -10.94 17.51
CA ILE A 513 6.90 -12.33 17.72
C ILE A 513 8.10 -13.22 18.09
N ALA A 514 9.23 -13.08 17.42
CA ALA A 514 10.43 -13.86 17.68
C ALA A 514 10.95 -13.63 19.11
N ARG A 515 11.00 -12.39 19.57
CA ARG A 515 11.41 -12.04 20.94
C ARG A 515 10.52 -12.64 22.02
N GLN A 516 9.22 -12.81 21.77
CA GLN A 516 8.31 -13.48 22.71
C GLN A 516 8.66 -14.96 22.93
N GLU A 517 9.31 -15.57 21.94
CA GLU A 517 9.80 -16.95 21.95
C GLU A 517 11.32 -17.02 22.20
N GLU A 518 11.93 -15.92 22.71
CA GLU A 518 13.37 -15.81 23.02
C GLU A 518 14.30 -15.99 21.81
N PHE A 519 13.87 -15.52 20.62
CA PHE A 519 14.67 -15.52 19.40
C PHE A 519 15.02 -14.09 18.97
N ASP A 520 16.21 -13.94 18.38
CA ASP A 520 16.63 -12.75 17.63
C ASP A 520 16.34 -12.92 16.13
N VAL A 521 16.51 -11.84 15.35
CA VAL A 521 16.34 -11.83 13.89
C VAL A 521 17.58 -11.23 13.24
N ASP A 522 18.09 -11.87 12.17
CA ASP A 522 19.18 -11.38 11.33
C ASP A 522 18.69 -10.24 10.41
N GLU A 523 18.73 -9.02 10.94
CA GLU A 523 18.30 -7.82 10.22
C GLU A 523 19.19 -7.49 9.02
N GLU A 524 20.51 -7.64 9.16
CA GLU A 524 21.44 -7.41 8.05
C GLU A 524 21.20 -8.39 6.89
N GLY A 525 20.89 -9.64 7.21
CA GLY A 525 20.50 -10.64 6.21
C GLY A 525 19.19 -10.30 5.53
N PHE A 526 18.21 -9.79 6.27
CA PHE A 526 16.94 -9.34 5.72
C PHE A 526 17.14 -8.14 4.76
N GLU A 527 17.96 -7.16 5.12
CA GLU A 527 18.25 -6.01 4.26
C GLU A 527 18.94 -6.43 2.96
N ARG A 528 19.87 -7.40 3.02
CA ARG A 528 20.51 -7.95 1.81
C ARG A 528 19.50 -8.58 0.83
N GLU A 529 18.53 -9.34 1.34
CA GLU A 529 17.47 -9.94 0.51
C GLU A 529 16.53 -8.87 -0.07
N MET A 530 16.18 -7.85 0.71
CA MET A 530 15.39 -6.71 0.24
C MET A 530 16.08 -5.94 -0.88
N ASP A 531 17.38 -5.71 -0.78
CA ASP A 531 18.15 -4.99 -1.79
C ASP A 531 18.31 -5.83 -3.07
N ALA A 532 18.50 -7.13 -2.94
CA ALA A 532 18.52 -8.05 -4.09
C ALA A 532 17.18 -8.02 -4.85
N GLN A 533 16.05 -7.99 -4.15
CA GLN A 533 14.72 -7.86 -4.77
C GLN A 533 14.53 -6.50 -5.48
N LYS A 534 15.00 -5.39 -4.86
CA LYS A 534 14.96 -4.07 -5.49
C LYS A 534 15.78 -4.00 -6.76
N GLU A 535 16.97 -4.61 -6.78
CA GLU A 535 17.82 -4.68 -7.99
C GLU A 535 17.16 -5.52 -9.08
N GLN A 536 16.55 -6.65 -8.73
CA GLN A 536 15.83 -7.49 -9.69
C GLN A 536 14.60 -6.76 -10.27
N SER A 537 13.89 -5.98 -9.45
CA SER A 537 12.76 -5.14 -9.89
C SER A 537 13.21 -3.97 -10.77
N ARG A 538 14.39 -3.38 -10.52
CA ARG A 538 14.99 -2.34 -11.35
C ARG A 538 15.50 -2.87 -12.69
N SER A 539 16.05 -4.07 -12.72
CA SER A 539 16.56 -4.69 -13.96
C SER A 539 15.44 -5.13 -14.92
N SER A 540 14.23 -5.33 -14.42
CA SER A 540 13.05 -5.65 -15.23
C SER A 540 12.29 -4.41 -15.74
N GLY A 541 12.58 -3.21 -15.22
CA GLY A 541 12.07 -1.93 -15.71
C GLY A 541 13.17 -1.16 -16.43
N SER A 542 13.05 -1.03 -17.76
CA SER A 542 14.00 -0.28 -18.59
C SER A 542 13.93 1.22 -18.26
N PHE A 543 14.68 1.66 -17.25
CA PHE A 543 15.00 3.06 -17.00
C PHE A 543 16.42 3.16 -16.43
N SER A 544 17.41 2.88 -17.31
CA SER A 544 18.81 3.13 -17.00
C SER A 544 19.35 4.20 -17.95
N GLY A 545 19.44 5.42 -17.46
CA GLY A 545 20.11 6.49 -18.18
C GLY A 545 20.01 7.78 -17.41
N SER A 546 20.89 8.05 -16.46
CA SER A 546 20.87 9.42 -15.96
C SER A 546 22.11 9.94 -15.25
N MET A 547 22.95 9.16 -14.59
CA MET A 547 24.05 9.79 -13.84
C MET A 547 25.23 10.25 -14.72
N GLU A 548 25.58 9.52 -15.76
CA GLU A 548 26.66 9.93 -16.69
C GLU A 548 26.24 11.05 -17.65
N MET A 549 24.94 11.13 -18.02
CA MET A 549 24.43 12.22 -18.85
C MET A 549 24.28 13.55 -18.10
N GLN A 550 23.92 13.54 -16.82
CA GLN A 550 23.78 14.79 -16.03
C GLN A 550 25.09 15.57 -15.91
N THR A 551 26.23 14.91 -15.80
CA THR A 551 27.57 15.55 -15.75
C THR A 551 27.90 16.30 -17.04
N SER A 552 27.51 15.79 -18.21
CA SER A 552 27.84 16.42 -19.48
C SER A 552 27.11 17.74 -19.75
N TYR A 553 25.91 17.93 -19.24
CA TYR A 553 25.17 19.20 -19.40
C TYR A 553 25.59 20.27 -18.38
N SER A 554 25.95 19.86 -17.15
CA SER A 554 26.44 20.80 -16.13
C SER A 554 27.79 21.43 -16.52
N ASP A 555 28.63 20.69 -17.26
CA ASP A 555 29.95 21.15 -17.67
C ASP A 555 29.92 22.15 -18.87
N LEU A 556 28.75 22.27 -19.55
CA LEU A 556 28.61 23.20 -20.67
C LEU A 556 28.59 24.69 -20.25
N GLY A 557 28.40 25.00 -18.98
CA GLY A 557 28.37 26.38 -18.45
C GLY A 557 27.29 27.27 -19.08
N LEU A 558 26.21 26.67 -19.60
CA LEU A 558 25.11 27.37 -20.25
C LEU A 558 24.19 28.00 -19.21
N GLY A 559 23.69 29.20 -19.53
CA GLY A 559 22.60 29.80 -18.78
C GLY A 559 21.28 29.02 -18.96
N SER A 560 20.24 29.35 -18.16
CA SER A 560 18.90 28.78 -18.29
C SER A 560 18.27 29.10 -19.64
N SER A 561 17.52 28.15 -20.23
CA SER A 561 16.67 28.39 -21.39
C SER A 561 15.36 29.04 -20.92
N GLU A 562 14.92 30.10 -21.60
CA GLU A 562 13.63 30.74 -21.34
C GLU A 562 12.52 29.99 -22.08
N PHE A 563 11.50 29.50 -21.36
CA PHE A 563 10.34 28.89 -21.98
C PHE A 563 9.28 29.93 -22.31
N VAL A 564 9.05 30.17 -23.62
CA VAL A 564 8.04 31.11 -24.11
C VAL A 564 6.79 30.43 -24.70
N GLY A 565 6.72 29.10 -24.60
CA GLY A 565 5.74 28.26 -25.28
C GLY A 565 4.34 28.22 -24.63
N TYR A 566 4.08 28.98 -23.59
CA TYR A 566 2.71 29.20 -23.10
C TYR A 566 1.91 30.09 -24.02
N GLU A 567 2.57 31.06 -24.65
CA GLU A 567 1.94 32.07 -25.50
C GLU A 567 2.29 31.84 -26.98
N LEU A 568 3.52 31.38 -27.27
CA LEU A 568 4.05 31.29 -28.61
C LEU A 568 4.26 29.83 -29.05
N THR A 569 3.94 29.53 -30.29
CA THR A 569 4.22 28.24 -30.94
C THR A 569 5.34 28.33 -31.97
N GLU A 570 5.83 29.54 -32.24
CA GLU A 570 6.94 29.83 -33.14
C GLU A 570 7.76 30.99 -32.55
N GLN A 571 9.08 30.84 -32.50
CA GLN A 571 9.99 31.81 -31.89
C GLN A 571 11.30 31.87 -32.67
N GLU A 572 11.79 33.05 -32.93
CA GLU A 572 13.15 33.28 -33.41
C GLU A 572 14.13 33.25 -32.22
N SER A 573 15.15 32.40 -32.27
CA SER A 573 16.07 32.18 -31.17
C SER A 573 17.48 31.92 -31.68
N LYS A 574 18.48 31.84 -30.76
CA LYS A 574 19.85 31.47 -31.10
C LYS A 574 20.19 30.10 -30.56
N ILE A 575 20.92 29.34 -31.36
CA ILE A 575 21.50 28.07 -30.91
C ILE A 575 22.62 28.38 -29.89
N ALA A 576 22.43 27.99 -28.65
CA ALA A 576 23.40 28.17 -27.57
C ALA A 576 24.41 26.99 -27.49
N ALA A 577 23.97 25.75 -27.81
CA ALA A 577 24.83 24.59 -27.89
C ALA A 577 24.22 23.51 -28.79
N ILE A 578 25.11 22.66 -29.34
CA ILE A 578 24.78 21.45 -30.08
C ILE A 578 25.58 20.31 -29.49
N LEU A 579 24.92 19.19 -29.19
CA LEU A 579 25.58 17.95 -28.80
C LEU A 579 25.25 16.86 -29.83
N SER A 580 26.23 16.02 -30.14
CA SER A 580 26.04 14.84 -30.97
C SER A 580 26.72 13.65 -30.27
N GLY A 581 25.91 12.60 -29.97
CA GLY A 581 26.40 11.46 -29.20
C GLY A 581 26.91 11.80 -27.80
N GLY A 582 26.31 12.84 -27.15
CA GLY A 582 26.69 13.30 -25.80
C GLY A 582 27.91 14.22 -25.75
N VAL A 583 28.51 14.58 -26.90
CA VAL A 583 29.66 15.47 -26.98
C VAL A 583 29.26 16.79 -27.63
N SER A 584 29.70 17.90 -27.03
CA SER A 584 29.48 19.23 -27.60
C SER A 584 30.25 19.41 -28.92
N VAL A 585 29.53 19.93 -29.91
CA VAL A 585 30.10 20.18 -31.27
C VAL A 585 29.71 21.61 -31.72
N ASP A 586 30.55 22.22 -32.55
CA ASP A 586 30.33 23.56 -33.08
C ASP A 586 29.28 23.58 -34.20
N HIS A 587 29.12 22.46 -34.93
CA HIS A 587 28.19 22.31 -36.06
C HIS A 587 27.75 20.86 -36.22
N ALA A 588 26.62 20.66 -36.91
CA ALA A 588 26.11 19.34 -37.26
C ALA A 588 25.51 19.37 -38.68
N THR A 589 25.66 18.25 -39.39
CA THR A 589 25.30 18.11 -40.83
C THR A 589 24.14 17.12 -41.01
N GLN A 590 23.57 17.12 -42.21
CA GLN A 590 22.43 16.27 -42.57
C GLN A 590 22.64 14.80 -42.20
N GLY A 591 21.61 14.21 -41.58
CA GLY A 591 21.55 12.81 -41.11
C GLY A 591 22.10 12.60 -39.71
N GLN A 592 22.71 13.60 -39.07
CA GLN A 592 23.20 13.48 -37.69
C GLN A 592 22.07 13.65 -36.69
N GLN A 593 22.07 12.82 -35.66
CA GLN A 593 21.26 13.00 -34.48
C GLN A 593 21.91 14.04 -33.56
N VAL A 594 21.12 15.00 -33.09
CA VAL A 594 21.59 16.14 -32.33
C VAL A 594 20.68 16.43 -31.14
N GLU A 595 21.29 17.00 -30.13
CA GLU A 595 20.60 17.65 -29.02
C GLU A 595 20.95 19.13 -29.08
N ILE A 596 19.93 19.98 -29.18
CA ILE A 596 20.09 21.42 -29.38
C ILE A 596 19.57 22.15 -28.16
N VAL A 597 20.30 23.15 -27.73
CA VAL A 597 19.87 24.11 -26.72
C VAL A 597 19.68 25.45 -27.39
N ILE A 598 18.50 26.04 -27.29
CA ILE A 598 18.21 27.42 -27.76
C ILE A 598 17.89 28.32 -26.58
N SER A 599 18.24 29.59 -26.67
CA SER A 599 18.11 30.57 -25.57
C SER A 599 16.66 30.82 -25.15
N GLN A 600 15.76 30.94 -26.14
CA GLN A 600 14.31 31.06 -25.92
C GLN A 600 13.62 29.94 -26.68
N SER A 601 12.89 29.09 -25.96
CA SER A 601 12.27 27.90 -26.55
C SER A 601 10.74 27.94 -26.48
N PRO A 602 10.04 27.77 -27.63
CA PRO A 602 8.61 27.55 -27.63
C PRO A 602 8.22 26.09 -27.37
N PHE A 603 9.21 25.17 -27.34
CA PHE A 603 9.01 23.74 -27.10
C PHE A 603 8.86 23.45 -25.61
N TYR A 604 7.76 22.81 -25.23
CA TYR A 604 7.54 22.29 -23.88
C TYR A 604 8.42 21.06 -23.66
N ALA A 605 9.26 21.09 -22.63
CA ALA A 605 10.04 19.95 -22.22
C ALA A 605 9.17 18.97 -21.42
N GLU A 606 9.42 17.67 -21.59
CA GLU A 606 8.69 16.65 -20.84
C GLU A 606 8.74 16.93 -19.34
N GLY A 607 7.56 17.00 -18.71
CA GLY A 607 7.44 17.32 -17.30
C GLY A 607 6.01 17.20 -16.81
N GLY A 608 5.82 16.93 -15.51
CA GLY A 608 4.48 16.80 -14.90
C GLY A 608 3.59 15.72 -15.53
N GLY A 609 4.20 14.72 -16.20
CA GLY A 609 3.50 13.66 -16.93
C GLY A 609 3.08 14.03 -18.35
N GLN A 610 3.28 15.27 -18.81
CA GLN A 610 3.07 15.66 -20.20
C GLN A 610 4.32 15.41 -21.02
N LEU A 611 4.17 14.72 -22.16
CA LEU A 611 5.24 14.48 -23.13
C LEU A 611 5.80 15.77 -23.73
N GLY A 612 7.08 15.74 -24.10
CA GLY A 612 7.77 16.81 -24.78
C GLY A 612 7.19 17.10 -26.15
N ASP A 613 7.36 18.34 -26.59
CA ASP A 613 6.91 18.77 -27.90
C ASP A 613 7.80 18.28 -29.02
N ARG A 614 7.20 18.24 -30.20
CA ARG A 614 7.84 18.00 -31.49
C ARG A 614 7.67 19.18 -32.41
N GLY A 615 8.50 19.24 -33.43
CA GLY A 615 8.39 20.29 -34.43
C GLY A 615 9.65 20.42 -35.25
N GLN A 616 10.02 21.68 -35.59
CA GLN A 616 11.13 21.97 -36.49
C GLN A 616 11.94 23.16 -36.00
N ILE A 617 13.24 23.11 -36.17
CA ILE A 617 14.15 24.24 -36.00
C ILE A 617 14.79 24.50 -37.36
N SER A 618 14.51 25.69 -37.91
CA SER A 618 14.99 26.11 -39.26
C SER A 618 16.02 27.22 -39.09
N GLY A 619 17.21 26.97 -39.52
CA GLY A 619 18.33 27.92 -39.59
C GLY A 619 18.61 28.39 -41.02
N PRO A 620 19.61 29.28 -41.20
CA PRO A 620 19.94 29.84 -42.50
C PRO A 620 20.45 28.80 -43.49
N ASN A 621 21.10 27.72 -43.00
CA ASN A 621 21.76 26.71 -43.82
C ASN A 621 21.24 25.28 -43.61
N GLY A 622 20.34 25.08 -42.68
CA GLY A 622 19.84 23.75 -42.34
C GLY A 622 18.54 23.72 -41.57
N VAL A 623 17.98 22.54 -41.52
CA VAL A 623 16.71 22.26 -40.85
C VAL A 623 16.85 21.01 -39.99
N VAL A 624 16.34 21.08 -38.77
CA VAL A 624 16.29 19.97 -37.80
C VAL A 624 14.83 19.60 -37.50
N ALA A 625 14.52 18.31 -37.66
CA ALA A 625 13.28 17.76 -37.14
C ALA A 625 13.46 17.48 -35.64
N VAL A 626 12.69 18.17 -34.81
CA VAL A 626 12.62 17.95 -33.37
C VAL A 626 11.66 16.80 -33.11
N GLU A 627 12.19 15.69 -32.60
CA GLU A 627 11.43 14.47 -32.31
C GLU A 627 10.97 14.38 -30.85
N ASP A 628 11.71 15.07 -29.95
CA ASP A 628 11.43 15.09 -28.51
C ASP A 628 12.06 16.33 -27.86
N THR A 629 11.50 16.77 -26.72
CA THR A 629 12.03 17.88 -25.93
C THR A 629 12.10 17.48 -24.45
N GLN A 630 13.27 17.59 -23.85
CA GLN A 630 13.58 17.14 -22.49
C GLN A 630 14.18 18.27 -21.65
N SER A 631 14.13 18.11 -20.31
CA SER A 631 14.80 18.99 -19.34
C SER A 631 15.70 18.16 -18.42
N PRO A 632 16.91 17.79 -18.89
CA PRO A 632 17.82 16.93 -18.14
C PRO A 632 18.40 17.58 -16.89
N VAL A 633 18.48 18.91 -16.88
CA VAL A 633 18.92 19.74 -15.73
C VAL A 633 17.90 20.87 -15.54
N ALA A 634 17.63 21.24 -14.30
CA ALA A 634 16.69 22.30 -13.98
C ALA A 634 17.00 23.61 -14.76
N GLY A 635 16.01 24.14 -15.44
CA GLY A 635 16.11 25.36 -16.22
C GLY A 635 16.76 25.20 -17.61
N LEU A 636 17.15 23.99 -18.03
CA LEU A 636 17.71 23.74 -19.35
C LEU A 636 16.72 22.96 -20.23
N ILE A 637 16.33 23.51 -21.38
CA ILE A 637 15.46 22.86 -22.37
C ILE A 637 16.29 22.37 -23.54
N VAL A 638 16.23 21.06 -23.80
CA VAL A 638 17.02 20.38 -24.84
C VAL A 638 16.07 19.78 -25.87
N GLN A 639 16.22 20.19 -27.13
CA GLN A 639 15.48 19.65 -28.26
C GLN A 639 16.32 18.53 -28.89
N ARG A 640 15.77 17.30 -28.89
CA ARG A 640 16.37 16.11 -29.52
C ARG A 640 15.78 15.89 -30.90
N GLY A 641 16.64 15.67 -31.89
CA GLY A 641 16.15 15.45 -33.23
C GLY A 641 17.25 15.12 -34.23
N THR A 642 16.88 15.13 -35.51
CA THR A 642 17.75 14.79 -36.62
C THR A 642 17.89 15.97 -37.58
N VAL A 643 19.09 16.27 -38.04
CA VAL A 643 19.32 17.28 -39.11
C VAL A 643 18.75 16.73 -40.41
N GLU A 644 17.61 17.22 -40.84
CA GLU A 644 16.93 16.77 -42.07
C GLU A 644 17.60 17.30 -43.34
N GLN A 645 18.06 18.55 -43.30
CA GLN A 645 18.64 19.22 -44.44
C GLN A 645 19.81 20.15 -44.05
N GLY A 646 20.83 20.20 -44.81
CA GLY A 646 21.92 21.14 -44.69
C GLY A 646 22.79 21.00 -43.46
N GLU A 647 23.15 22.10 -42.85
CA GLU A 647 24.04 22.23 -41.70
C GLU A 647 23.52 23.26 -40.71
N ILE A 648 23.69 23.01 -39.40
CA ILE A 648 23.42 23.95 -38.35
C ILE A 648 24.67 24.21 -37.52
N SER A 649 24.84 25.41 -36.99
CA SER A 649 26.01 25.79 -36.19
C SER A 649 25.62 26.52 -34.92
N VAL A 650 26.47 26.43 -33.91
CA VAL A 650 26.31 27.19 -32.66
C VAL A 650 26.37 28.68 -32.99
N GLY A 651 25.45 29.46 -32.44
CA GLY A 651 25.30 30.88 -32.70
C GLY A 651 24.36 31.26 -33.86
N ASP A 652 23.91 30.25 -34.66
CA ASP A 652 22.93 30.48 -35.69
C ASP A 652 21.63 31.07 -35.11
N THR A 653 21.08 32.05 -35.83
CA THR A 653 19.72 32.51 -35.58
C THR A 653 18.75 31.59 -36.30
N VAL A 654 17.85 30.96 -35.54
CA VAL A 654 16.93 29.95 -36.04
C VAL A 654 15.50 30.28 -35.70
N THR A 655 14.58 29.81 -36.51
CA THR A 655 13.15 29.80 -36.20
C THR A 655 12.75 28.45 -35.63
N ALA A 656 12.38 28.42 -34.36
CA ALA A 656 11.89 27.25 -33.64
C ALA A 656 10.37 27.21 -33.74
N LYS A 657 9.80 26.13 -34.27
CA LYS A 657 8.36 25.99 -34.55
C LYS A 657 7.84 24.66 -34.06
N VAL A 658 6.87 24.72 -33.15
CA VAL A 658 6.20 23.57 -32.58
C VAL A 658 5.16 22.98 -33.53
N GLU A 659 4.98 21.67 -33.52
CA GLU A 659 3.86 21.02 -34.20
C GLU A 659 2.54 21.33 -33.49
N VAL A 660 1.87 22.41 -33.99
CA VAL A 660 0.70 23.02 -33.31
C VAL A 660 -0.44 22.03 -33.05
N ALA A 661 -0.73 21.16 -34.02
CA ALA A 661 -1.81 20.19 -33.90
C ALA A 661 -1.58 19.21 -32.73
N ARG A 662 -0.33 18.68 -32.63
CA ARG A 662 0.09 17.77 -31.58
C ARG A 662 0.09 18.47 -30.19
N ARG A 663 0.62 19.70 -30.10
CA ARG A 663 0.58 20.54 -28.89
C ARG A 663 -0.85 20.78 -28.41
N LEU A 664 -1.77 21.11 -29.31
CA LEU A 664 -3.18 21.32 -28.94
C LEU A 664 -3.83 20.05 -28.41
N ASP A 665 -3.56 18.89 -29.01
CA ASP A 665 -4.10 17.63 -28.53
C ASP A 665 -3.53 17.27 -27.16
N SER A 666 -2.23 17.50 -26.90
CA SER A 666 -1.63 17.39 -25.56
C SER A 666 -2.28 18.34 -24.55
N SER A 667 -2.48 19.61 -24.92
CA SER A 667 -3.12 20.62 -24.07
C SER A 667 -4.58 20.28 -23.74
N ARG A 668 -5.32 19.69 -24.70
CA ARG A 668 -6.68 19.16 -24.49
C ARG A 668 -6.69 18.04 -23.46
N ASN A 669 -5.81 17.06 -23.63
CA ASN A 669 -5.69 15.95 -22.71
C ASN A 669 -5.21 16.40 -21.33
N HIS A 670 -4.29 17.38 -21.25
CA HIS A 670 -3.83 17.90 -19.96
C HIS A 670 -4.95 18.65 -19.22
N SER A 671 -5.66 19.54 -19.90
CA SER A 671 -6.83 20.21 -19.32
C SER A 671 -7.95 19.21 -18.99
N GLY A 672 -8.11 18.17 -19.83
CA GLY A 672 -9.00 17.04 -19.57
C GLY A 672 -8.64 16.27 -18.30
N THR A 673 -7.35 16.14 -17.99
CA THR A 673 -6.86 15.51 -16.75
C THR A 673 -7.32 16.27 -15.50
N HIS A 674 -7.20 17.60 -15.48
CA HIS A 674 -7.69 18.41 -14.37
C HIS A 674 -9.21 18.37 -14.23
N ILE A 675 -9.94 18.41 -15.35
CA ILE A 675 -11.40 18.27 -15.33
C ILE A 675 -11.81 16.91 -14.77
N LEU A 676 -11.13 15.85 -15.21
CA LEU A 676 -11.36 14.48 -14.75
C LEU A 676 -11.05 14.33 -13.26
N HIS A 677 -9.93 14.89 -12.80
CA HIS A 677 -9.55 14.89 -11.39
C HIS A 677 -10.61 15.58 -10.51
N ALA A 678 -11.03 16.77 -10.88
CA ALA A 678 -12.06 17.50 -10.15
C ALA A 678 -13.42 16.76 -10.18
N ALA A 679 -13.78 16.10 -11.29
CA ALA A 679 -14.98 15.28 -11.39
C ALA A 679 -14.89 14.04 -10.49
N LEU A 680 -13.76 13.33 -10.48
CA LEU A 680 -13.52 12.20 -9.59
C LEU A 680 -13.63 12.61 -8.11
N ARG A 681 -13.04 13.75 -7.72
CA ARG A 681 -13.17 14.30 -6.35
C ARG A 681 -14.61 14.65 -6.00
N SER A 682 -15.36 15.19 -6.94
CA SER A 682 -16.77 15.56 -6.73
C SER A 682 -17.68 14.33 -6.56
N VAL A 683 -17.42 13.24 -7.26
CA VAL A 683 -18.25 12.03 -7.26
C VAL A 683 -17.82 11.06 -6.14
N LEU A 684 -16.51 10.84 -5.99
CA LEU A 684 -15.96 9.83 -5.09
C LEU A 684 -15.56 10.40 -3.73
N GLY A 685 -15.28 11.69 -3.64
CA GLY A 685 -14.87 12.37 -2.41
C GLY A 685 -13.48 12.99 -2.45
N VAL A 686 -13.17 13.82 -1.45
CA VAL A 686 -11.93 14.61 -1.36
C VAL A 686 -10.66 13.79 -1.13
N HIS A 687 -10.80 12.52 -0.77
CA HIS A 687 -9.68 11.57 -0.63
C HIS A 687 -9.02 11.22 -1.97
N VAL A 688 -9.68 11.49 -3.10
CA VAL A 688 -9.09 11.30 -4.43
C VAL A 688 -7.95 12.31 -4.59
N ARG A 689 -6.72 11.78 -4.69
CA ARG A 689 -5.49 12.55 -4.88
C ARG A 689 -4.71 11.98 -6.06
N GLN A 690 -4.08 12.85 -6.82
CA GLN A 690 -3.20 12.42 -7.91
C GLN A 690 -1.96 11.71 -7.35
N ALA A 691 -1.69 10.52 -7.87
CA ALA A 691 -0.46 9.78 -7.61
C ALA A 691 0.49 9.78 -8.81
N GLY A 692 -0.06 9.90 -10.01
CA GLY A 692 0.69 9.98 -11.25
C GLY A 692 -0.22 10.40 -12.39
N SER A 693 0.39 10.89 -13.47
CA SER A 693 -0.31 11.22 -14.72
C SER A 693 0.59 10.91 -15.92
N PHE A 694 -0.06 10.68 -17.05
CA PHE A 694 0.59 10.60 -18.34
C PHE A 694 -0.32 11.31 -19.35
N VAL A 695 0.22 12.30 -20.04
CA VAL A 695 -0.50 13.15 -20.98
C VAL A 695 0.22 13.13 -22.32
N ALA A 696 -0.39 12.49 -23.29
CA ALA A 696 0.05 12.41 -24.67
C ALA A 696 -1.00 13.02 -25.60
N PRO A 697 -0.68 13.32 -26.85
CA PRO A 697 -1.68 13.78 -27.82
C PRO A 697 -2.82 12.77 -28.03
N GLU A 698 -2.51 11.48 -27.95
CA GLU A 698 -3.42 10.38 -28.28
C GLU A 698 -4.33 10.01 -27.11
N ARG A 699 -3.88 10.21 -25.85
CA ARG A 699 -4.62 9.82 -24.64
C ARG A 699 -4.08 10.50 -23.40
N LEU A 700 -4.88 10.48 -22.37
CA LEU A 700 -4.46 10.77 -20.99
C LEU A 700 -4.60 9.52 -20.10
N ARG A 701 -3.75 9.44 -19.09
CA ARG A 701 -3.81 8.47 -18.01
C ARG A 701 -3.69 9.20 -16.69
N PHE A 702 -4.53 8.85 -15.74
CA PHE A 702 -4.55 9.47 -14.42
C PHE A 702 -4.59 8.38 -13.34
N ASP A 703 -3.56 8.37 -12.51
CA ASP A 703 -3.42 7.46 -11.39
C ASP A 703 -3.80 8.20 -10.10
N PHE A 704 -4.73 7.64 -9.35
CA PHE A 704 -5.32 8.30 -8.19
C PHE A 704 -5.61 7.37 -7.04
N SER A 705 -5.69 7.96 -5.83
CA SER A 705 -6.01 7.25 -4.61
C SER A 705 -7.49 6.92 -4.53
N HIS A 706 -7.83 5.63 -4.59
CA HIS A 706 -9.17 5.11 -4.29
C HIS A 706 -9.11 3.61 -4.04
N VAL A 707 -9.81 3.17 -3.00
CA VAL A 707 -9.66 1.79 -2.50
C VAL A 707 -10.47 0.76 -3.28
N SER A 708 -11.54 1.15 -4.00
CA SER A 708 -12.44 0.23 -4.74
C SER A 708 -12.36 0.42 -6.25
N ALA A 709 -12.74 -0.63 -6.99
CA ALA A 709 -13.09 -0.45 -8.40
C ALA A 709 -14.29 0.49 -8.50
N LEU A 710 -14.27 1.42 -9.44
CA LEU A 710 -15.41 2.27 -9.70
C LEU A 710 -16.55 1.43 -10.29
N THR A 711 -17.74 1.65 -9.79
CA THR A 711 -18.95 1.10 -10.39
C THR A 711 -19.21 1.74 -11.75
N ARG A 712 -20.01 1.08 -12.58
CA ARG A 712 -20.41 1.64 -13.87
C ARG A 712 -21.12 3.00 -13.71
N ASP A 713 -21.95 3.14 -12.69
CA ASP A 713 -22.70 4.37 -12.43
C ASP A 713 -21.79 5.51 -11.99
N GLU A 714 -20.77 5.23 -11.18
CA GLU A 714 -19.75 6.21 -10.79
C GLU A 714 -18.93 6.66 -12.01
N LEU A 715 -18.48 5.72 -12.86
CA LEU A 715 -17.75 6.05 -14.09
C LEU A 715 -18.59 6.93 -15.02
N LEU A 716 -19.87 6.58 -15.22
CA LEU A 716 -20.78 7.39 -16.02
C LEU A 716 -21.02 8.77 -15.41
N SER A 717 -21.15 8.86 -14.09
CA SER A 717 -21.34 10.13 -13.37
C SER A 717 -20.10 11.01 -13.49
N VAL A 718 -18.91 10.47 -13.34
CA VAL A 718 -17.63 11.18 -13.53
C VAL A 718 -17.52 11.68 -14.95
N GLN A 719 -17.73 10.83 -15.95
CA GLN A 719 -17.66 11.22 -17.36
C GLN A 719 -18.72 12.27 -17.72
N SER A 720 -19.95 12.13 -17.22
CA SER A 720 -21.02 13.09 -17.44
C SER A 720 -20.67 14.45 -16.85
N LEU A 721 -20.23 14.48 -15.58
CA LEU A 721 -19.84 15.72 -14.90
C LEU A 721 -18.65 16.39 -15.62
N ALA A 722 -17.64 15.61 -16.04
CA ALA A 722 -16.50 16.13 -16.80
C ALA A 722 -16.98 16.81 -18.10
N ASN A 723 -17.84 16.14 -18.87
CA ASN A 723 -18.39 16.70 -20.11
C ASN A 723 -19.35 17.87 -19.88
N ASP A 724 -20.04 17.94 -18.73
CA ASP A 724 -20.84 19.12 -18.37
C ASP A 724 -19.93 20.35 -18.19
N LYS A 725 -18.76 20.17 -17.57
CA LYS A 725 -17.78 21.27 -17.41
C LYS A 725 -17.08 21.64 -18.71
N VAL A 726 -16.88 20.68 -19.61
CA VAL A 726 -16.44 20.96 -21.00
C VAL A 726 -17.49 21.81 -21.72
N ARG A 727 -18.75 21.41 -21.73
CA ARG A 727 -19.86 22.14 -22.32
C ARG A 727 -20.11 23.52 -21.69
N GLY A 728 -19.86 23.60 -20.37
CA GLY A 728 -19.93 24.84 -19.61
C GLY A 728 -18.92 25.91 -20.03
N ASN A 729 -17.93 25.53 -20.83
CA ASN A 729 -16.89 26.38 -21.39
C ASN A 729 -16.24 27.31 -20.35
N LEU A 730 -15.79 26.74 -19.23
CA LEU A 730 -15.12 27.48 -18.16
C LEU A 730 -13.83 28.11 -18.66
N THR A 731 -13.52 29.32 -18.20
CA THR A 731 -12.25 29.97 -18.49
C THR A 731 -11.10 29.27 -17.78
N VAL A 732 -10.02 29.02 -18.50
CA VAL A 732 -8.79 28.45 -17.94
C VAL A 732 -7.76 29.58 -17.85
N THR A 733 -7.40 29.94 -16.63
CA THR A 733 -6.40 30.99 -16.35
C THR A 733 -5.21 30.39 -15.58
N SER A 734 -4.08 31.05 -15.69
CA SER A 734 -2.91 30.69 -14.86
C SER A 734 -2.21 31.93 -14.36
N HIS A 735 -1.61 31.83 -13.18
CA HIS A 735 -0.74 32.86 -12.61
C HIS A 735 0.41 32.20 -11.84
N GLU A 736 1.50 32.92 -11.69
CA GLU A 736 2.63 32.50 -10.89
C GLU A 736 2.54 33.11 -9.49
N THR A 737 2.82 32.30 -8.46
CA THR A 737 2.79 32.73 -7.07
C THR A 737 3.75 31.86 -6.25
N SER A 738 4.00 32.20 -4.97
CA SER A 738 4.74 31.32 -4.09
C SER A 738 3.96 30.03 -3.81
N TYR A 739 4.68 28.92 -3.57
CA TYR A 739 4.04 27.66 -3.21
C TYR A 739 3.09 27.78 -2.01
N SER A 740 3.49 28.55 -1.00
CA SER A 740 2.70 28.79 0.21
C SER A 740 1.41 29.58 -0.07
N GLU A 741 1.47 30.55 -0.98
CA GLU A 741 0.27 31.30 -1.40
C GLU A 741 -0.67 30.41 -2.19
N ALA A 742 -0.15 29.62 -3.14
CA ALA A 742 -0.95 28.67 -3.91
C ALA A 742 -1.75 27.73 -3.01
N VAL A 743 -1.12 27.16 -1.97
CA VAL A 743 -1.80 26.29 -0.99
C VAL A 743 -2.86 27.06 -0.20
N ARG A 744 -2.59 28.33 0.18
CA ARG A 744 -3.56 29.18 0.88
C ARG A 744 -4.76 29.55 0.02
N GLU A 745 -4.57 29.73 -1.28
CA GLU A 745 -5.63 29.90 -2.26
C GLU A 745 -6.48 28.65 -2.49
N GLY A 746 -6.09 27.53 -1.88
CA GLY A 746 -6.76 26.24 -2.01
C GLY A 746 -6.33 25.42 -3.23
N ALA A 747 -5.22 25.77 -3.86
CA ALA A 747 -4.68 25.01 -4.98
C ALA A 747 -4.23 23.62 -4.51
N LEU A 748 -4.62 22.59 -5.28
CA LEU A 748 -4.15 21.23 -5.04
C LEU A 748 -2.71 21.08 -5.52
N ALA A 749 -1.82 20.64 -4.62
CA ALA A 749 -0.40 20.46 -4.88
C ALA A 749 0.04 19.11 -4.26
N PHE A 750 0.20 18.06 -5.08
CA PHE A 750 0.41 16.70 -4.59
C PHE A 750 1.87 16.23 -4.63
N PHE A 751 2.76 16.99 -5.25
CA PHE A 751 4.18 16.64 -5.44
C PHE A 751 5.10 17.63 -4.72
N GLY A 752 4.80 17.96 -3.46
CA GLY A 752 5.44 19.01 -2.66
C GLY A 752 6.98 19.07 -2.77
N ASP A 753 7.63 17.91 -2.79
CA ASP A 753 9.10 17.78 -2.84
C ASP A 753 9.72 18.13 -4.21
N ARG A 754 8.89 18.38 -5.24
CA ARG A 754 9.31 18.66 -6.62
C ARG A 754 9.02 20.08 -7.07
N TYR A 755 8.35 20.89 -6.24
CA TYR A 755 8.02 22.26 -6.57
C TYR A 755 9.13 23.21 -6.13
N GLY A 756 9.44 24.22 -6.95
CA GLY A 756 10.31 25.34 -6.57
C GLY A 756 9.55 26.36 -5.71
N ASP A 757 10.26 27.42 -5.30
CA ASP A 757 9.70 28.53 -4.49
C ASP A 757 8.56 29.26 -5.20
N VAL A 758 8.62 29.35 -6.53
CA VAL A 758 7.58 29.92 -7.40
C VAL A 758 6.91 28.79 -8.17
N VAL A 759 5.58 28.75 -8.10
CA VAL A 759 4.75 27.76 -8.77
C VAL A 759 3.70 28.42 -9.65
N ARG A 760 3.30 27.73 -10.71
CA ARG A 760 2.21 28.14 -11.58
C ARG A 760 0.91 27.47 -11.15
N VAL A 761 -0.12 28.26 -10.84
CA VAL A 761 -1.46 27.80 -10.49
C VAL A 761 -2.36 27.90 -11.70
N VAL A 762 -3.06 26.83 -12.03
CA VAL A 762 -4.04 26.74 -13.11
C VAL A 762 -5.43 26.65 -12.50
N THR A 763 -6.31 27.58 -12.91
CA THR A 763 -7.69 27.71 -12.40
C THR A 763 -8.69 27.53 -13.52
N MET A 764 -9.73 26.70 -13.29
CA MET A 764 -10.86 26.51 -14.20
C MET A 764 -12.14 27.00 -13.52
N ALA A 765 -12.65 28.17 -13.94
CA ALA A 765 -13.78 28.82 -13.29
C ALA A 765 -14.75 29.45 -14.31
N SER A 766 -15.99 29.70 -13.89
CA SER A 766 -17.01 30.39 -14.71
C SER A 766 -16.68 31.87 -14.95
N ALA A 767 -15.89 32.46 -14.02
CA ALA A 767 -15.39 33.82 -14.14
C ALA A 767 -13.95 33.92 -13.62
N PRO A 768 -13.05 34.70 -14.25
CA PRO A 768 -11.61 34.71 -13.95
C PRO A 768 -11.22 35.15 -12.54
N HIS A 769 -12.13 35.72 -11.75
CA HIS A 769 -11.83 36.30 -10.43
C HIS A 769 -12.54 35.62 -9.26
N LEU A 770 -13.24 34.48 -9.49
CA LEU A 770 -13.98 33.74 -8.45
C LEU A 770 -13.25 32.45 -8.06
N ILE A 771 -12.17 32.56 -7.30
CA ILE A 771 -11.44 31.40 -6.79
C ILE A 771 -12.34 30.50 -5.93
N GLY A 772 -13.29 31.09 -5.18
CA GLY A 772 -14.21 30.33 -4.32
C GLY A 772 -15.25 29.47 -5.06
N ASP A 773 -15.52 29.75 -6.34
CA ASP A 773 -16.46 29.02 -7.20
C ASP A 773 -15.75 28.25 -8.33
N ALA A 774 -14.42 28.10 -8.25
CA ALA A 774 -13.64 27.40 -9.26
C ALA A 774 -13.90 25.88 -9.20
N PHE A 775 -14.05 25.27 -10.36
CA PHE A 775 -14.21 23.82 -10.49
C PHE A 775 -12.91 23.06 -10.23
N SER A 776 -11.78 23.61 -10.68
CA SER A 776 -10.42 23.07 -10.42
C SER A 776 -9.46 24.22 -10.18
N VAL A 777 -8.60 24.07 -9.15
CA VAL A 777 -7.47 24.96 -8.86
C VAL A 777 -6.29 24.06 -8.49
N GLU A 778 -5.25 24.01 -9.33
CA GLU A 778 -4.17 23.05 -9.17
C GLU A 778 -2.81 23.68 -9.56
N VAL A 779 -1.75 23.29 -8.85
CA VAL A 779 -0.37 23.64 -9.21
C VAL A 779 0.04 22.79 -10.41
N CYS A 780 0.30 23.44 -11.56
CA CYS A 780 0.64 22.75 -12.79
C CYS A 780 1.49 23.61 -13.74
N GLY A 781 2.64 23.08 -14.17
CA GLY A 781 3.54 23.68 -15.17
C GLY A 781 3.24 23.28 -16.61
N GLY A 782 2.22 22.48 -16.89
CA GLY A 782 1.92 21.98 -18.24
C GLY A 782 1.23 22.99 -19.17
N THR A 783 1.03 22.60 -20.42
CA THR A 783 0.29 23.42 -21.40
C THR A 783 -1.21 23.12 -21.35
N HIS A 784 -2.03 24.16 -21.40
CA HIS A 784 -3.49 24.06 -21.26
C HIS A 784 -4.22 24.81 -22.38
N VAL A 785 -5.48 24.45 -22.59
CA VAL A 785 -6.41 25.22 -23.42
C VAL A 785 -6.85 26.49 -22.67
N SER A 786 -7.31 27.52 -23.40
CA SER A 786 -7.78 28.77 -22.79
C SER A 786 -9.21 28.69 -22.22
N ALA A 787 -9.99 27.67 -22.64
CA ALA A 787 -11.33 27.42 -22.14
C ALA A 787 -11.65 25.91 -22.22
N THR A 788 -12.41 25.37 -21.26
CA THR A 788 -12.70 23.93 -21.18
C THR A 788 -13.46 23.41 -22.41
N GLY A 789 -14.23 24.25 -23.13
CA GLY A 789 -14.89 23.86 -24.37
C GLY A 789 -13.94 23.42 -25.49
N GLN A 790 -12.68 23.88 -25.48
CA GLN A 790 -11.66 23.47 -26.45
C GLN A 790 -11.15 22.05 -26.23
N VAL A 791 -11.40 21.47 -25.07
CA VAL A 791 -11.06 20.05 -24.76
C VAL A 791 -11.81 19.10 -25.70
N GLY A 792 -13.03 19.48 -26.10
CA GLY A 792 -13.91 18.60 -26.84
C GLY A 792 -14.49 17.49 -25.95
N THR A 793 -15.10 16.49 -26.56
CA THR A 793 -15.68 15.38 -25.78
C THR A 793 -14.59 14.61 -25.06
N LEU A 794 -14.80 14.32 -23.76
CA LEU A 794 -13.96 13.44 -22.95
C LEU A 794 -14.64 12.07 -22.86
N VAL A 795 -13.92 11.01 -23.22
CA VAL A 795 -14.40 9.63 -23.15
C VAL A 795 -13.46 8.81 -22.28
N VAL A 796 -14.01 8.21 -21.22
CA VAL A 796 -13.28 7.28 -20.38
C VAL A 796 -13.18 5.94 -21.11
N LEU A 797 -11.96 5.44 -21.31
CA LEU A 797 -11.69 4.15 -21.97
C LEU A 797 -11.81 2.97 -21.00
N GLY A 798 -11.41 3.16 -19.76
CA GLY A 798 -11.45 2.14 -18.75
C GLY A 798 -10.80 2.60 -17.43
N GLU A 799 -11.01 1.75 -16.43
CA GLU A 799 -10.46 1.93 -15.08
C GLU A 799 -9.89 0.59 -14.61
N SER A 800 -8.75 0.62 -13.91
CA SER A 800 -8.05 -0.57 -13.44
C SER A 800 -7.31 -0.33 -12.13
N SER A 801 -6.99 -1.42 -11.40
CA SER A 801 -6.13 -1.34 -10.22
C SER A 801 -4.66 -1.34 -10.61
N ILE A 802 -3.85 -0.53 -9.92
CA ILE A 802 -2.39 -0.57 -10.00
C ILE A 802 -1.74 -1.00 -8.68
N GLY A 803 -2.54 -1.54 -7.75
CA GLY A 803 -2.09 -2.00 -6.44
C GLY A 803 -2.23 -0.95 -5.33
N GLY A 804 -2.13 -1.38 -4.08
CA GLY A 804 -1.98 -0.51 -2.91
C GLY A 804 -3.06 0.57 -2.71
N GLY A 805 -4.32 0.31 -3.06
CA GLY A 805 -5.37 1.34 -2.95
C GLY A 805 -5.31 2.43 -4.02
N MET A 806 -4.56 2.17 -5.10
CA MET A 806 -4.41 3.09 -6.22
C MET A 806 -5.19 2.59 -7.43
N ARG A 807 -5.85 3.51 -8.11
CA ARG A 807 -6.64 3.25 -9.31
C ARG A 807 -6.07 4.04 -10.47
N ARG A 808 -6.19 3.49 -11.66
CA ARG A 808 -5.81 4.10 -12.94
C ARG A 808 -7.03 4.28 -13.81
N ILE A 809 -7.24 5.48 -14.31
CA ILE A 809 -8.25 5.77 -15.33
C ILE A 809 -7.57 6.26 -16.59
N GLU A 810 -7.99 5.77 -17.74
CA GLU A 810 -7.54 6.21 -19.06
C GLU A 810 -8.68 6.86 -19.80
N ALA A 811 -8.39 7.96 -20.48
CA ALA A 811 -9.39 8.69 -21.24
C ALA A 811 -8.76 9.33 -22.50
N VAL A 812 -9.62 9.72 -23.42
CA VAL A 812 -9.29 10.46 -24.63
C VAL A 812 -10.15 11.71 -24.73
N THR A 813 -9.62 12.75 -25.41
CA THR A 813 -10.35 14.00 -25.64
C THR A 813 -10.28 14.45 -27.09
N GLY A 814 -11.17 15.37 -27.49
CA GLY A 814 -11.15 16.03 -28.77
C GLY A 814 -11.05 15.06 -29.96
N ARG A 815 -10.02 15.22 -30.79
CA ARG A 815 -9.82 14.42 -32.01
C ARG A 815 -9.76 12.91 -31.75
N ALA A 816 -9.04 12.50 -30.71
CA ALA A 816 -8.94 11.05 -30.38
C ALA A 816 -10.28 10.47 -29.96
N ALA A 817 -11.15 11.26 -29.31
CA ALA A 817 -12.51 10.84 -28.98
C ALA A 817 -13.39 10.75 -30.25
N GLU A 818 -13.25 11.69 -31.18
CA GLU A 818 -13.95 11.62 -32.48
C GLU A 818 -13.54 10.39 -33.29
N GLU A 819 -12.23 10.13 -33.37
CA GLU A 819 -11.71 8.92 -34.05
C GLU A 819 -12.22 7.64 -33.41
N LEU A 820 -12.31 7.60 -32.07
CA LEU A 820 -12.89 6.46 -31.34
C LEU A 820 -14.37 6.25 -31.74
N PHE A 821 -15.18 7.31 -31.82
CA PHE A 821 -16.59 7.19 -32.24
C PHE A 821 -16.71 6.71 -33.69
N VAL A 822 -15.88 7.22 -34.60
CA VAL A 822 -15.85 6.74 -36.00
C VAL A 822 -15.50 5.27 -36.05
N GLN A 823 -14.44 4.85 -35.36
CA GLN A 823 -14.03 3.44 -35.31
C GLN A 823 -15.10 2.52 -34.71
N GLN A 824 -15.82 2.96 -33.68
CA GLN A 824 -16.91 2.19 -33.10
C GLN A 824 -18.09 2.09 -34.07
N SER A 825 -18.43 3.19 -34.74
CA SER A 825 -19.47 3.20 -35.77
C SER A 825 -19.14 2.25 -36.92
N ASP A 826 -17.91 2.33 -37.45
CA ASP A 826 -17.45 1.46 -38.53
C ASP A 826 -17.49 -0.02 -38.15
N ARG A 827 -17.10 -0.36 -36.89
CA ARG A 827 -17.19 -1.71 -36.36
C ARG A 827 -18.62 -2.23 -36.30
N LEU A 828 -19.54 -1.37 -35.80
CA LEU A 828 -20.96 -1.72 -35.73
C LEU A 828 -21.55 -1.90 -37.15
N GLU A 829 -21.19 -1.05 -38.09
CA GLU A 829 -21.58 -1.14 -39.50
C GLU A 829 -21.03 -2.41 -40.15
N ALA A 830 -19.76 -2.77 -39.89
CA ALA A 830 -19.16 -4.00 -40.40
C ALA A 830 -19.86 -5.24 -39.84
N ILE A 831 -20.26 -5.23 -38.56
CA ILE A 831 -21.05 -6.32 -37.96
C ILE A 831 -22.47 -6.39 -38.58
N SER A 832 -23.10 -5.21 -38.76
CA SER A 832 -24.40 -5.04 -39.39
C SER A 832 -24.43 -5.66 -40.82
N GLN A 833 -23.37 -5.35 -41.59
CA GLN A 833 -23.22 -5.91 -42.96
C GLN A 833 -23.05 -7.45 -42.93
N LYS A 834 -22.22 -7.97 -42.02
CA LYS A 834 -22.02 -9.42 -41.87
C LYS A 834 -23.32 -10.16 -41.48
N LEU A 835 -24.09 -9.57 -40.59
CA LEU A 835 -25.35 -10.14 -40.10
C LEU A 835 -26.55 -9.77 -41.00
N GLN A 836 -26.34 -8.94 -42.05
CA GLN A 836 -27.39 -8.45 -42.95
C GLN A 836 -28.57 -7.83 -42.20
N THR A 837 -28.29 -7.06 -41.17
CA THR A 837 -29.29 -6.53 -40.23
C THR A 837 -28.91 -5.09 -39.88
N PRO A 838 -29.85 -4.11 -39.84
CA PRO A 838 -29.56 -2.73 -39.42
C PRO A 838 -28.90 -2.70 -38.05
N VAL A 839 -28.02 -1.69 -37.81
CA VAL A 839 -27.29 -1.50 -36.53
C VAL A 839 -28.26 -1.50 -35.34
N ALA A 840 -29.43 -0.87 -35.48
CA ALA A 840 -30.43 -0.77 -34.42
C ALA A 840 -31.01 -2.15 -33.99
N ASP A 841 -30.95 -3.18 -34.87
CA ASP A 841 -31.54 -4.50 -34.63
C ASP A 841 -30.48 -5.58 -34.36
N LEU A 842 -29.20 -5.19 -34.22
CA LEU A 842 -28.09 -6.14 -34.05
C LEU A 842 -28.22 -7.02 -32.80
N GLU A 843 -28.68 -6.48 -31.67
CA GLU A 843 -28.88 -7.23 -30.44
C GLU A 843 -29.95 -8.31 -30.64
N VAL A 844 -31.10 -7.94 -31.20
CA VAL A 844 -32.22 -8.87 -31.48
C VAL A 844 -31.75 -9.96 -32.45
N ARG A 845 -30.97 -9.61 -33.48
CA ARG A 845 -30.44 -10.59 -34.43
C ARG A 845 -29.40 -11.51 -33.79
N LEU A 846 -28.55 -10.99 -32.91
CA LEU A 846 -27.58 -11.80 -32.19
C LEU A 846 -28.25 -12.81 -31.26
N ASP A 847 -29.28 -12.39 -30.51
CA ASP A 847 -30.06 -13.26 -29.65
C ASP A 847 -30.75 -14.36 -30.47
N SER A 848 -31.35 -13.97 -31.62
CA SER A 848 -31.94 -14.94 -32.56
C SER A 848 -30.89 -15.92 -33.07
N PHE A 849 -29.69 -15.50 -33.39
CA PHE A 849 -28.60 -16.34 -33.87
C PHE A 849 -28.08 -17.32 -32.79
N ILE A 850 -28.03 -16.89 -31.57
CA ILE A 850 -27.67 -17.74 -30.41
C ILE A 850 -28.73 -18.82 -30.24
N GLN A 851 -30.01 -18.43 -30.26
CA GLN A 851 -31.12 -19.37 -30.12
C GLN A 851 -31.17 -20.39 -31.28
N GLU A 852 -30.99 -19.91 -32.52
CA GLU A 852 -30.93 -20.80 -33.71
C GLU A 852 -29.78 -21.82 -33.60
N ASN A 853 -28.61 -21.38 -33.11
CA ASN A 853 -27.45 -22.27 -32.89
C ASN A 853 -27.73 -23.32 -31.82
N GLU A 854 -28.40 -22.94 -30.72
CA GLU A 854 -28.81 -23.88 -29.68
C GLU A 854 -29.83 -24.91 -30.21
N ASP A 855 -30.77 -24.44 -31.00
CA ASP A 855 -31.78 -25.33 -31.59
C ASP A 855 -31.19 -26.28 -32.63
N LEU A 856 -30.24 -25.79 -33.44
CA LEU A 856 -29.48 -26.64 -34.39
C LEU A 856 -28.66 -27.71 -33.66
N ARG A 857 -28.02 -27.35 -32.55
CA ARG A 857 -27.29 -28.32 -31.71
C ARG A 857 -28.22 -29.41 -31.17
N LYS A 858 -29.38 -29.01 -30.60
CA LYS A 858 -30.39 -29.97 -30.12
C LYS A 858 -30.90 -30.87 -31.25
N GLN A 859 -31.14 -30.32 -32.45
CA GLN A 859 -31.54 -31.11 -33.62
C GLN A 859 -30.43 -32.08 -34.00
N LEU A 860 -29.18 -31.66 -34.06
CA LEU A 860 -28.03 -32.51 -34.34
C LEU A 860 -27.93 -33.69 -33.36
N GLU A 861 -28.02 -33.38 -32.05
CA GLU A 861 -28.07 -34.43 -31.02
C GLU A 861 -29.25 -35.38 -31.19
N GLY A 862 -30.42 -34.85 -31.53
CA GLY A 862 -31.62 -35.66 -31.84
C GLY A 862 -31.43 -36.58 -33.05
N PHE A 863 -30.83 -36.06 -34.13
CA PHE A 863 -30.49 -36.86 -35.29
C PHE A 863 -29.45 -37.94 -34.99
N GLN A 864 -28.43 -37.62 -34.22
CA GLN A 864 -27.40 -38.58 -33.77
C GLN A 864 -28.05 -39.72 -32.96
N LYS A 865 -28.91 -39.42 -31.98
CA LYS A 865 -29.64 -40.41 -31.17
C LYS A 865 -30.52 -41.29 -32.02
N THR A 866 -31.24 -40.70 -32.98
CA THR A 866 -32.12 -41.46 -33.87
C THR A 866 -31.32 -42.38 -34.79
N SER A 867 -30.20 -41.91 -35.33
CA SER A 867 -29.28 -42.71 -36.15
C SER A 867 -28.72 -43.90 -35.39
N LEU A 868 -28.21 -43.66 -34.15
CA LEU A 868 -27.68 -44.72 -33.29
C LEU A 868 -28.74 -45.75 -32.92
N ARG A 869 -29.98 -45.31 -32.70
CA ARG A 869 -31.11 -46.24 -32.43
C ARG A 869 -31.46 -47.09 -33.64
N GLY A 870 -31.48 -46.53 -34.87
CA GLY A 870 -31.64 -47.27 -36.11
C GLY A 870 -30.56 -48.34 -36.35
N GLU A 871 -29.27 -47.95 -36.08
CA GLU A 871 -28.16 -48.90 -36.12
C GLU A 871 -28.28 -50.00 -35.06
N ALA A 872 -28.76 -49.70 -33.86
CA ALA A 872 -28.98 -50.69 -32.82
C ALA A 872 -30.10 -51.67 -33.21
N GLU A 873 -31.16 -51.18 -33.86
CA GLU A 873 -32.23 -52.01 -34.37
C GLU A 873 -31.78 -52.94 -35.54
N GLU A 874 -30.84 -52.45 -36.39
CA GLU A 874 -30.24 -53.30 -37.44
C GLU A 874 -29.33 -54.36 -36.79
N LEU A 875 -28.56 -54.03 -35.74
CA LEU A 875 -27.76 -55.03 -35.04
C LEU A 875 -28.60 -56.12 -34.34
N LEU A 876 -29.81 -55.81 -33.87
CA LEU A 876 -30.71 -56.80 -33.36
C LEU A 876 -31.04 -57.91 -34.42
N GLY A 877 -31.03 -57.54 -35.70
CA GLY A 877 -31.19 -58.48 -36.80
C GLY A 877 -30.00 -59.42 -37.09
N ARG A 878 -28.84 -59.07 -36.48
CA ARG A 878 -27.56 -59.79 -36.65
C ARG A 878 -27.19 -60.61 -35.41
N VAL A 879 -28.06 -60.83 -34.46
CA VAL A 879 -27.85 -61.66 -33.28
C VAL A 879 -27.48 -63.09 -33.69
N GLN A 880 -26.42 -63.62 -33.13
CA GLN A 880 -25.98 -65.01 -33.30
C GLN A 880 -26.21 -65.77 -31.99
N ASP A 881 -26.64 -66.98 -32.10
CA ASP A 881 -26.73 -67.94 -31.00
C ASP A 881 -25.43 -68.75 -30.95
N VAL A 882 -24.69 -68.64 -29.84
CA VAL A 882 -23.46 -69.39 -29.63
C VAL A 882 -23.65 -70.26 -28.38
N ASP A 883 -23.87 -71.49 -28.51
CA ASP A 883 -24.08 -72.49 -27.46
C ASP A 883 -25.14 -72.05 -26.43
N GLY A 884 -26.28 -71.50 -26.92
CA GLY A 884 -27.33 -70.93 -26.08
C GLY A 884 -27.11 -69.54 -25.50
N VAL A 885 -26.11 -68.82 -25.95
CA VAL A 885 -25.83 -67.44 -25.58
C VAL A 885 -26.05 -66.56 -26.81
N LYS A 886 -26.87 -65.56 -26.69
CA LYS A 886 -27.05 -64.54 -27.76
C LYS A 886 -25.79 -63.61 -27.78
N VAL A 887 -25.20 -63.42 -28.94
CA VAL A 887 -24.04 -62.59 -29.20
C VAL A 887 -24.37 -61.54 -30.25
N VAL A 888 -24.19 -60.30 -29.96
CA VAL A 888 -24.26 -59.18 -30.90
C VAL A 888 -22.90 -58.56 -31.04
N ALA A 889 -22.33 -58.65 -32.23
CA ALA A 889 -21.03 -57.94 -32.51
C ALA A 889 -21.24 -57.13 -33.81
N GLY A 890 -20.96 -55.85 -33.73
CA GLY A 890 -21.15 -54.95 -34.87
C GLY A 890 -20.42 -53.61 -34.75
N ARG A 891 -20.20 -53.02 -35.93
CA ARG A 891 -19.64 -51.67 -36.03
C ARG A 891 -20.75 -50.65 -35.88
N THR A 892 -20.46 -49.53 -35.22
CA THR A 892 -21.41 -48.43 -35.05
C THR A 892 -20.76 -47.09 -35.47
N SER A 893 -21.59 -46.13 -35.84
CA SER A 893 -21.22 -44.77 -36.16
C SER A 893 -21.18 -43.87 -34.91
N ALA A 894 -21.31 -44.42 -33.70
CA ALA A 894 -21.25 -43.63 -32.45
C ALA A 894 -19.98 -42.85 -32.35
N GLY A 895 -20.11 -41.54 -32.13
CA GLY A 895 -19.00 -40.59 -32.06
C GLY A 895 -18.11 -40.67 -30.79
N GLY A 896 -18.39 -41.68 -29.93
CA GLY A 896 -17.61 -41.89 -28.72
C GLY A 896 -18.15 -42.96 -27.79
N PRO A 897 -17.47 -43.23 -26.66
CA PRO A 897 -17.84 -44.31 -25.75
C PRO A 897 -19.25 -44.20 -25.16
N ASP A 898 -19.73 -42.98 -24.94
CA ASP A 898 -21.05 -42.80 -24.29
C ASP A 898 -22.19 -43.20 -25.20
N GLY A 899 -22.18 -42.84 -26.50
CA GLY A 899 -23.16 -43.29 -27.48
C GLY A 899 -23.10 -44.80 -27.69
N MET A 900 -21.89 -45.40 -27.65
CA MET A 900 -21.74 -46.84 -27.73
C MET A 900 -22.30 -47.56 -26.49
N ARG A 901 -22.20 -47.00 -25.31
CA ARG A 901 -22.79 -47.53 -24.07
C ARG A 901 -24.33 -47.49 -24.14
N GLU A 902 -24.89 -46.32 -24.54
CA GLU A 902 -26.36 -46.22 -24.72
C GLU A 902 -26.89 -47.28 -25.69
N MET A 903 -26.16 -47.53 -26.78
CA MET A 903 -26.51 -48.56 -27.75
C MET A 903 -26.39 -49.98 -27.17
N ALA A 904 -25.31 -50.26 -26.43
CA ALA A 904 -25.12 -51.55 -25.77
C ALA A 904 -26.18 -51.81 -24.69
N ASP A 905 -26.56 -50.81 -23.93
CA ASP A 905 -27.65 -50.88 -22.94
C ASP A 905 -29.01 -51.17 -23.64
N PHE A 906 -29.31 -50.46 -24.74
CA PHE A 906 -30.50 -50.72 -25.50
C PHE A 906 -30.58 -52.17 -26.05
N LEU A 907 -29.44 -52.67 -26.57
CA LEU A 907 -29.34 -54.04 -27.07
C LEU A 907 -29.56 -55.08 -25.96
N ARG A 908 -28.93 -54.82 -24.78
CA ARG A 908 -29.13 -55.65 -23.57
C ARG A 908 -30.58 -55.68 -23.14
N ASP A 909 -31.24 -54.53 -23.05
CA ASP A 909 -32.60 -54.40 -22.55
C ASP A 909 -33.63 -55.12 -23.52
N LYS A 910 -33.33 -55.18 -24.81
CA LYS A 910 -34.11 -55.84 -25.79
C LYS A 910 -33.91 -57.37 -25.85
N LEU A 911 -32.68 -57.82 -25.62
CA LEU A 911 -32.30 -59.23 -25.81
C LEU A 911 -32.29 -60.05 -24.50
N GLY A 912 -32.22 -59.36 -23.36
CA GLY A 912 -32.16 -60.01 -22.05
C GLY A 912 -30.74 -60.52 -21.76
N SER A 913 -30.54 -61.81 -21.81
CA SER A 913 -29.30 -62.51 -21.69
C SER A 913 -28.43 -62.36 -22.95
N VAL A 914 -27.37 -61.60 -22.98
CA VAL A 914 -26.59 -61.28 -24.20
C VAL A 914 -25.16 -60.85 -23.91
N VAL A 915 -24.27 -61.16 -24.86
CA VAL A 915 -22.98 -60.55 -25.03
C VAL A 915 -23.04 -59.53 -26.14
N VAL A 916 -22.72 -58.27 -25.85
CA VAL A 916 -22.68 -57.18 -26.84
C VAL A 916 -21.23 -56.73 -27.01
N ALA A 917 -20.77 -56.66 -28.28
CA ALA A 917 -19.48 -56.09 -28.65
C ALA A 917 -19.66 -55.04 -29.76
N LEU A 918 -19.52 -53.78 -29.43
CA LEU A 918 -19.65 -52.66 -30.36
C LEU A 918 -18.32 -52.00 -30.59
N ALA A 919 -17.97 -51.74 -31.85
CA ALA A 919 -16.76 -51.01 -32.19
C ALA A 919 -17.08 -49.78 -33.06
N ALA A 920 -16.45 -48.69 -32.81
CA ALA A 920 -16.49 -47.46 -33.62
C ALA A 920 -15.07 -47.00 -33.93
N VAL A 921 -14.93 -46.21 -35.00
CA VAL A 921 -13.69 -45.53 -35.33
C VAL A 921 -13.91 -44.05 -35.07
N VAL A 922 -13.25 -43.55 -34.02
CA VAL A 922 -13.33 -42.13 -33.60
C VAL A 922 -12.00 -41.51 -33.84
N GLU A 923 -11.95 -40.40 -34.61
CA GLU A 923 -10.69 -39.68 -34.97
C GLU A 923 -9.58 -40.62 -35.50
N GLY A 924 -9.97 -41.61 -36.29
CA GLY A 924 -9.04 -42.59 -36.90
C GLY A 924 -8.60 -43.73 -35.98
N SER A 925 -9.04 -43.77 -34.73
CA SER A 925 -8.69 -44.81 -33.73
C SER A 925 -9.91 -45.70 -33.44
N PRO A 926 -9.76 -47.03 -33.47
CA PRO A 926 -10.87 -47.93 -33.11
C PRO A 926 -11.04 -47.95 -31.59
N ILE A 927 -12.31 -47.84 -31.18
CA ILE A 927 -12.76 -48.02 -29.80
C ILE A 927 -13.74 -49.21 -29.80
N LEU A 928 -13.60 -50.08 -28.80
CA LEU A 928 -14.47 -51.22 -28.55
C LEU A 928 -15.11 -51.09 -27.17
N ILE A 929 -16.40 -51.34 -27.12
CA ILE A 929 -17.13 -51.60 -25.87
C ILE A 929 -17.69 -53.01 -25.89
N THR A 930 -17.46 -53.72 -24.82
CA THR A 930 -17.99 -55.06 -24.62
C THR A 930 -18.83 -55.11 -23.35
N MET A 931 -20.03 -55.64 -23.42
CA MET A 931 -20.95 -55.84 -22.30
C MET A 931 -21.37 -57.31 -22.22
N VAL A 932 -21.42 -57.84 -21.02
CA VAL A 932 -21.87 -59.21 -20.70
C VAL A 932 -22.88 -59.10 -19.58
N THR A 933 -24.03 -59.71 -19.73
CA THR A 933 -25.09 -59.68 -18.72
C THR A 933 -24.70 -60.50 -17.48
N PRO A 934 -25.18 -60.16 -16.25
CA PRO A 934 -24.75 -60.77 -15.00
C PRO A 934 -24.92 -62.32 -14.97
N ASP A 935 -26.01 -62.85 -15.52
CA ASP A 935 -26.31 -64.28 -15.67
C ASP A 935 -25.22 -64.99 -16.50
N LEU A 936 -24.70 -64.34 -17.52
CA LEU A 936 -23.61 -64.86 -18.34
C LEU A 936 -22.25 -64.73 -17.71
N VAL A 937 -22.07 -63.75 -16.83
CA VAL A 937 -20.88 -63.65 -16.00
C VAL A 937 -20.82 -64.80 -15.02
N GLU A 938 -21.92 -65.18 -14.39
CA GLU A 938 -22.02 -66.39 -13.52
C GLU A 938 -21.70 -67.69 -14.29
N ARG A 939 -21.89 -67.70 -15.58
CA ARG A 939 -21.55 -68.82 -16.48
C ARG A 939 -20.10 -68.82 -16.94
N GLY A 940 -19.27 -67.90 -16.46
CA GLY A 940 -17.81 -67.86 -16.71
C GLY A 940 -17.41 -66.85 -17.77
N LEU A 941 -18.32 -66.11 -18.42
CA LEU A 941 -18.01 -65.09 -19.40
C LEU A 941 -17.56 -63.79 -18.71
N HIS A 942 -16.60 -63.09 -19.33
CA HIS A 942 -15.98 -61.88 -18.74
C HIS A 942 -15.77 -60.84 -19.84
N ALA A 943 -16.48 -59.71 -19.78
CA ALA A 943 -16.41 -58.65 -20.77
C ALA A 943 -14.96 -58.13 -20.97
N GLY A 944 -14.18 -58.00 -19.88
CA GLY A 944 -12.80 -57.57 -19.94
C GLY A 944 -11.87 -58.51 -20.72
N ASN A 945 -12.11 -59.85 -20.68
CA ASN A 945 -11.33 -60.81 -21.45
C ASN A 945 -11.71 -60.73 -22.94
N ILE A 946 -13.02 -60.71 -23.24
CA ILE A 946 -13.53 -60.60 -24.62
C ILE A 946 -13.00 -59.29 -25.22
N ALA A 947 -13.12 -58.16 -24.52
CA ALA A 947 -12.63 -56.87 -24.99
C ALA A 947 -11.13 -56.88 -25.30
N ARG A 948 -10.29 -57.45 -24.38
CA ARG A 948 -8.86 -57.56 -24.54
C ARG A 948 -8.43 -58.38 -25.74
N ASP A 949 -9.10 -59.53 -25.94
CA ASP A 949 -8.71 -60.45 -27.01
C ASP A 949 -9.23 -59.93 -28.37
N THR A 950 -10.40 -59.32 -28.42
CA THR A 950 -10.90 -58.60 -29.58
C THR A 950 -9.99 -57.42 -29.96
N ALA A 951 -9.54 -56.64 -28.99
CA ALA A 951 -8.65 -55.48 -29.22
C ALA A 951 -7.25 -55.86 -29.73
N LYS A 952 -6.75 -57.05 -29.36
CA LYS A 952 -5.45 -57.55 -29.88
C LYS A 952 -5.47 -57.70 -31.41
N VAL A 953 -6.61 -58.09 -32.01
CA VAL A 953 -6.78 -58.17 -33.47
C VAL A 953 -6.65 -56.77 -34.12
N MET A 954 -7.15 -55.74 -33.43
CA MET A 954 -7.02 -54.33 -33.87
C MET A 954 -5.72 -53.69 -33.50
N GLY A 955 -4.71 -54.47 -33.06
CA GLY A 955 -3.39 -53.94 -32.64
C GLY A 955 -3.38 -53.10 -31.39
N GLY A 956 -4.31 -53.39 -30.50
CA GLY A 956 -4.50 -52.64 -29.27
C GLY A 956 -4.66 -53.49 -28.02
N GLY A 957 -5.28 -52.90 -26.99
CA GLY A 957 -5.50 -53.54 -25.73
C GLY A 957 -6.61 -52.84 -24.92
N GLY A 958 -6.98 -53.45 -23.82
CA GLY A 958 -8.02 -52.91 -22.96
C GLY A 958 -8.39 -53.93 -21.87
N GLY A 959 -9.44 -53.59 -21.14
CA GLY A 959 -9.96 -54.43 -20.08
C GLY A 959 -11.11 -53.75 -19.37
N GLY A 960 -11.60 -54.35 -18.33
CA GLY A 960 -12.67 -53.82 -17.55
C GLY A 960 -13.26 -54.84 -16.56
N ARG A 961 -14.41 -54.50 -16.07
CA ARG A 961 -15.15 -55.38 -15.12
C ARG A 961 -15.77 -56.57 -15.88
N PRO A 962 -16.19 -57.66 -15.17
CA PRO A 962 -16.84 -58.79 -15.81
C PRO A 962 -18.03 -58.41 -16.66
N GLU A 963 -18.83 -57.45 -16.27
CA GLU A 963 -20.05 -57.03 -16.92
C GLU A 963 -19.84 -56.02 -18.06
N MET A 964 -18.81 -55.17 -17.98
CA MET A 964 -18.52 -54.13 -18.97
C MET A 964 -17.03 -53.83 -19.08
N ALA A 965 -16.55 -53.69 -20.31
CA ALA A 965 -15.18 -53.38 -20.60
C ALA A 965 -15.07 -52.45 -21.81
N GLN A 966 -14.00 -51.66 -21.82
CA GLN A 966 -13.62 -50.79 -22.93
C GLN A 966 -12.20 -51.13 -23.37
N ALA A 967 -11.99 -51.14 -24.66
CA ALA A 967 -10.70 -51.39 -25.28
C ALA A 967 -10.49 -50.44 -26.48
N GLY A 968 -9.25 -50.26 -26.88
CA GLY A 968 -8.87 -49.45 -28.04
C GLY A 968 -7.94 -50.20 -28.95
N GLY A 969 -7.81 -49.77 -30.21
CA GLY A 969 -6.91 -50.33 -31.19
C GLY A 969 -6.16 -49.26 -31.99
N LYS A 970 -5.22 -49.70 -32.85
CA LYS A 970 -4.45 -48.84 -33.75
C LYS A 970 -4.72 -49.10 -35.24
N GLN A 971 -5.47 -50.19 -35.54
CA GLN A 971 -5.73 -50.67 -36.90
C GLN A 971 -7.24 -50.64 -37.20
N PRO A 972 -7.77 -49.49 -37.69
CA PRO A 972 -9.21 -49.36 -37.95
C PRO A 972 -9.73 -50.25 -39.07
N GLU A 973 -8.88 -50.70 -40.00
CA GLU A 973 -9.17 -51.63 -41.07
C GLU A 973 -9.46 -53.05 -40.56
N LYS A 974 -9.03 -53.38 -39.34
CA LYS A 974 -9.27 -54.69 -38.71
C LYS A 974 -10.48 -54.77 -37.77
N VAL A 975 -11.24 -53.71 -37.68
CA VAL A 975 -12.40 -53.68 -36.78
C VAL A 975 -13.39 -54.78 -37.08
N ASP A 976 -13.72 -54.99 -38.37
CA ASP A 976 -14.69 -56.01 -38.78
C ASP A 976 -14.15 -57.43 -38.55
N GLU A 977 -12.86 -57.68 -38.81
CA GLU A 977 -12.18 -58.95 -38.49
C GLU A 977 -12.23 -59.24 -36.99
N ALA A 978 -11.97 -58.25 -36.17
CA ALA A 978 -12.01 -58.36 -34.70
C ALA A 978 -13.43 -58.70 -34.19
N LEU A 979 -14.45 -57.99 -34.70
CA LEU A 979 -15.83 -58.22 -34.31
C LEU A 979 -16.37 -59.61 -34.78
N ASN A 980 -15.95 -60.07 -35.96
CA ASN A 980 -16.28 -61.41 -36.43
C ASN A 980 -15.67 -62.54 -35.57
N GLY A 981 -14.60 -62.28 -34.84
CA GLY A 981 -13.97 -63.17 -33.88
C GLY A 981 -14.69 -63.33 -32.55
N VAL A 982 -15.56 -62.38 -32.17
CA VAL A 982 -16.26 -62.36 -30.86
C VAL A 982 -17.10 -63.63 -30.58
N PRO A 983 -17.87 -64.18 -31.49
CA PRO A 983 -18.62 -65.43 -31.25
C PRO A 983 -17.68 -66.63 -30.87
N ALA A 984 -16.50 -66.69 -31.46
CA ALA A 984 -15.49 -67.73 -31.12
C ALA A 984 -14.94 -67.54 -29.72
N LEU A 985 -14.66 -66.30 -29.31
CA LEU A 985 -14.20 -65.97 -27.97
C LEU A 985 -15.28 -66.27 -26.90
N VAL A 986 -16.52 -66.05 -27.20
CA VAL A 986 -17.63 -66.38 -26.32
C VAL A 986 -17.71 -67.89 -26.13
N ARG A 987 -17.61 -68.70 -27.23
CA ARG A 987 -17.57 -70.14 -27.15
C ARG A 987 -16.45 -70.72 -26.34
N GLN A 988 -15.27 -70.12 -26.48
CA GLN A 988 -14.06 -70.47 -25.69
C GLN A 988 -14.26 -70.16 -24.22
N GLY A 989 -14.97 -69.11 -23.87
CA GLY A 989 -15.23 -68.72 -22.48
C GLY A 989 -16.35 -69.58 -21.83
N LEU A 990 -17.13 -70.33 -22.60
CA LEU A 990 -18.19 -71.25 -22.10
C LEU A 990 -17.68 -72.66 -21.92
N SER A 991 -16.56 -73.04 -22.56
CA SER A 991 -15.85 -74.33 -22.39
C SER A 991 -14.88 -74.32 -21.21
#